data_dc5ade162ffcdecf34341c5b2a1a9a2c
#
_entry.id   dc5ade162ffcdecf34341c5b2a1a9a2c
#
_cell.length_a   1.000
_cell.length_b   1.000
_cell.length_c   1.000
_cell.angle_alpha   90.00
_cell.angle_beta   90.00
_cell.angle_gamma   90.00
#
_symmetry.space_group_name_H-M   'P 1'
#
loop_
_entity.id
_entity.type
_entity.pdbx_description
1 polymer ?
#
loop_
_entity_poly.entity_id
_entity_poly.type
_entity_poly.pdbx_seq_one_letter_code
_entity_poly.pdbx_strand_id
1 'polypeptide(L)'
;MSNTEKNLPTKYDHMSVEEGLYQWWLEGKYFEATGDEKKQPYTIVIPPPNVTGKLHLGHAWDTTLQDILTRTKRMQGYDVLWLPGMDHAGIATQAKVEGKLREEGISRYDLGREKFLEKAWEWKEEYASHIRQQWGKVGLGLDYSRERFTLDKGLSDAVNKVFVQLYEKGLIYRGEYIINWDPATRTALSDIEVIHKEVQGAFYHMNYPLTDGSGHIRLATTRPETMLGDTAVAVHPEDDRYKHLIGKTVTLPIVGREIPIIADEYVEKDFGTGVVKITPAHDPNDFEVGNRHDLPRILVMNEDGTMNEKAGKYNGMDRFECRKELVKDLQEAGVLVEIEPHMHSVGHSERSGAVVEPYLSTQWFVKMAPLAEKAVALQQKEEEKVTFVPERFENTYLRWMENIHDWCISRQLWWGHRIPAWYHKETGEVYVGTEAPADIENWNQDNDVLDTWFSSALWPFSTLGWPNEDSADFKRYYSTDALVTGYDIIFFWVSRMIFQGLEFTGERPFKDVLIHGLVRDEQGRKMSKSLGNGIDPMDVIEKYGADAMRFFLSTGSAPGQDLRFSMEKVESTWNFINKIWNASRFVLMNMDDMKYEEIDLTGEKSVADKWILTRLNETIESVTRNMDKYEFGEAGRSLYNFIWDDFCDWYIEMAKLPLYGEDEAAKKTTRSILAYVLDQTMRLLHPFMPFVTEKIWQHLPHEGESITVAAWPTVREDLQDTEAAAEMHLLVDIIRSVRNIRAEVNTPMSKKVQMQIKAKDEAVLAQLTKNSSYIERFCNPSELTIQTDLQAPEKAMTAIVSGAELFLPLADLINLDEERARLEKELEKFDKEVERVQKKLSNQGFVAKAPAAVIEGERAKEQDYLEKREAVRQRLADLEK
;
A
#
# COMPACT_ATOMS: atom_id res chain seq x y z
N MET A 1 26.66 -14.33 17.90
CA MET A 1 26.08 -14.11 19.24
C MET A 1 26.62 -15.15 20.21
N SER A 2 27.29 -14.76 21.31
CA SER A 2 27.69 -15.72 22.33
C SER A 2 26.43 -16.12 23.11
N ASN A 3 26.00 -17.34 22.95
CA ASN A 3 24.81 -17.92 23.56
C ASN A 3 25.11 -18.24 25.03
N THR A 4 25.05 -17.25 25.91
CA THR A 4 25.30 -17.45 27.38
C THR A 4 24.00 -17.62 28.18
N GLU A 5 22.82 -17.42 27.57
CA GLU A 5 21.51 -17.67 28.20
C GLU A 5 20.82 -18.85 27.51
N LYS A 6 20.75 -19.97 28.25
CA LYS A 6 20.06 -21.21 27.78
C LYS A 6 18.53 -21.05 27.54
N ASN A 7 17.90 -20.01 28.09
CA ASN A 7 16.46 -19.83 28.06
C ASN A 7 16.07 -18.42 27.60
N LEU A 8 14.96 -18.31 26.89
CA LEU A 8 14.35 -17.04 26.56
C LEU A 8 13.95 -16.26 27.84
N PRO A 9 14.13 -14.94 27.86
CA PRO A 9 13.63 -14.09 28.94
C PRO A 9 12.15 -14.31 29.26
N THR A 10 11.75 -14.04 30.50
CA THR A 10 10.38 -14.27 30.98
C THR A 10 9.35 -13.42 30.25
N LYS A 11 9.73 -12.22 29.85
CA LYS A 11 8.87 -11.29 29.14
C LYS A 11 9.39 -11.09 27.72
N TYR A 12 8.48 -11.02 26.76
CA TYR A 12 8.81 -10.55 25.43
C TYR A 12 9.09 -9.05 25.45
N ASP A 13 10.28 -8.68 25.01
CA ASP A 13 10.70 -7.31 24.79
C ASP A 13 11.25 -7.17 23.38
N HIS A 14 10.47 -6.53 22.50
CA HIS A 14 10.83 -6.40 21.08
C HIS A 14 12.15 -5.62 20.89
N MET A 15 12.44 -4.63 21.73
CA MET A 15 13.68 -3.85 21.60
C MET A 15 14.91 -4.73 21.81
N SER A 16 14.87 -5.57 22.85
CA SER A 16 15.95 -6.53 23.14
C SER A 16 16.07 -7.61 22.06
N VAL A 17 14.96 -8.03 21.46
CA VAL A 17 14.94 -9.02 20.38
C VAL A 17 15.55 -8.47 19.09
N GLU A 18 15.25 -7.22 18.76
CA GLU A 18 15.69 -6.56 17.52
C GLU A 18 17.14 -6.05 17.62
N GLU A 19 17.64 -5.78 18.81
CA GLU A 19 18.96 -5.19 19.02
C GLU A 19 20.09 -6.03 18.41
N GLY A 20 20.86 -5.43 17.49
CA GLY A 20 22.01 -6.04 16.84
C GLY A 20 21.71 -7.15 15.85
N LEU A 21 20.47 -7.64 15.77
CA LEU A 21 20.13 -8.78 14.93
C LEU A 21 20.22 -8.47 13.43
N TYR A 22 19.76 -7.30 13.01
CA TYR A 22 19.85 -6.88 11.63
C TYR A 22 21.32 -6.76 11.15
N GLN A 23 22.17 -6.18 11.96
CA GLN A 23 23.59 -6.06 11.66
C GLN A 23 24.25 -7.46 11.55
N TRP A 24 23.87 -8.39 12.43
CA TRP A 24 24.34 -9.77 12.36
C TRP A 24 23.95 -10.46 11.06
N TRP A 25 22.72 -10.26 10.56
CA TRP A 25 22.32 -10.78 9.24
C TRP A 25 23.16 -10.21 8.10
N LEU A 26 23.44 -8.90 8.15
CA LEU A 26 24.28 -8.24 7.13
C LEU A 26 25.73 -8.76 7.15
N GLU A 27 26.31 -8.94 8.31
CA GLU A 27 27.66 -9.50 8.48
C GLU A 27 27.74 -10.94 7.99
N GLY A 28 26.69 -11.74 8.18
CA GLY A 28 26.55 -13.08 7.64
C GLY A 28 26.30 -13.14 6.13
N LYS A 29 26.05 -12.00 5.49
CA LYS A 29 25.75 -11.88 4.05
C LYS A 29 24.57 -12.72 3.57
N TYR A 30 23.62 -12.98 4.45
CA TYR A 30 22.48 -13.85 4.15
C TYR A 30 21.54 -13.28 3.07
N PHE A 31 21.60 -11.97 2.80
CA PHE A 31 20.75 -11.28 1.83
C PHE A 31 21.43 -11.05 0.48
N GLU A 32 22.73 -11.34 0.35
CA GLU A 32 23.44 -11.16 -0.90
C GLU A 32 23.09 -12.27 -1.90
N ALA A 33 22.80 -11.89 -3.14
CA ALA A 33 22.64 -12.85 -4.22
C ALA A 33 24.00 -13.52 -4.53
N THR A 34 24.00 -14.84 -4.65
CA THR A 34 25.22 -15.64 -4.72
C THR A 34 25.73 -15.87 -6.13
N GLY A 35 24.86 -15.76 -7.14
CA GLY A 35 25.19 -16.13 -8.52
C GLY A 35 25.34 -17.64 -8.71
N ASP A 36 24.90 -18.47 -7.78
CA ASP A 36 24.98 -19.92 -7.85
C ASP A 36 24.10 -20.46 -8.99
N GLU A 37 24.75 -20.92 -10.05
CA GLU A 37 24.09 -21.45 -11.25
C GLU A 37 23.23 -22.71 -10.99
N LYS A 38 23.45 -23.39 -9.86
CA LYS A 38 22.63 -24.53 -9.46
C LYS A 38 21.27 -24.12 -8.90
N LYS A 39 21.11 -22.88 -8.51
CA LYS A 39 19.89 -22.32 -7.97
C LYS A 39 19.17 -21.49 -9.04
N GLN A 40 17.86 -21.59 -9.06
CA GLN A 40 17.04 -20.72 -9.88
C GLN A 40 17.06 -19.29 -9.34
N PRO A 41 17.29 -18.26 -10.17
CA PRO A 41 17.24 -16.88 -9.72
C PRO A 41 15.82 -16.45 -9.41
N TYR A 42 15.66 -15.56 -8.42
CA TYR A 42 14.45 -14.82 -8.14
C TYR A 42 14.81 -13.38 -7.83
N THR A 43 14.26 -12.46 -8.60
CA THR A 43 14.69 -11.05 -8.56
C THR A 43 13.52 -10.11 -8.31
N ILE A 44 13.69 -9.22 -7.35
CA ILE A 44 12.87 -8.01 -7.17
C ILE A 44 13.81 -6.80 -7.14
N VAL A 45 13.45 -5.75 -7.87
CA VAL A 45 14.05 -4.43 -7.69
C VAL A 45 13.11 -3.59 -6.84
N ILE A 46 13.63 -2.95 -5.80
CA ILE A 46 12.82 -2.12 -4.92
C ILE A 46 12.21 -0.96 -5.70
N PRO A 47 10.96 -0.54 -5.46
CA PRO A 47 10.51 0.78 -5.87
C PRO A 47 11.42 1.82 -5.21
N PRO A 48 12.27 2.53 -5.97
CA PRO A 48 13.28 3.36 -5.36
C PRO A 48 12.63 4.56 -4.66
N PRO A 49 12.72 4.68 -3.34
CA PRO A 49 12.14 5.81 -2.65
C PRO A 49 12.82 7.11 -3.04
N ASN A 50 12.04 8.18 -3.08
CA ASN A 50 12.51 9.51 -3.34
C ASN A 50 13.37 10.03 -2.18
N VAL A 51 14.53 10.62 -2.46
CA VAL A 51 15.41 11.23 -1.45
C VAL A 51 14.90 12.58 -0.94
N THR A 52 13.57 12.73 -0.85
CA THR A 52 12.90 13.97 -0.44
C THR A 52 12.65 14.07 1.06
N GLY A 53 12.81 12.97 1.78
CA GLY A 53 12.54 12.90 3.21
C GLY A 53 12.57 11.48 3.75
N LYS A 54 12.10 11.35 4.99
CA LYS A 54 11.96 10.05 5.65
C LYS A 54 10.82 9.22 5.03
N LEU A 55 10.95 7.91 5.10
CA LEU A 55 9.92 6.97 4.68
C LEU A 55 8.67 7.05 5.58
N HIS A 56 7.51 6.78 4.98
CA HIS A 56 6.22 6.73 5.67
C HIS A 56 5.64 5.30 5.66
N LEU A 57 4.45 5.11 6.27
CA LEU A 57 3.80 3.79 6.37
C LEU A 57 3.54 3.11 5.02
N GLY A 58 3.26 3.86 3.97
CA GLY A 58 3.11 3.30 2.63
C GLY A 58 4.38 2.60 2.13
N HIS A 59 5.55 3.19 2.36
CA HIS A 59 6.84 2.57 2.05
C HIS A 59 7.09 1.33 2.93
N ALA A 60 6.75 1.40 4.22
CA ALA A 60 6.90 0.26 5.12
C ALA A 60 6.01 -0.91 4.69
N TRP A 61 4.80 -0.64 4.25
CA TRP A 61 3.90 -1.66 3.70
C TRP A 61 4.44 -2.27 2.41
N ASP A 62 4.74 -1.44 1.43
CA ASP A 62 5.29 -1.85 0.13
C ASP A 62 6.54 -2.75 0.29
N THR A 63 7.52 -2.30 1.05
CA THR A 63 8.75 -3.05 1.28
C THR A 63 8.57 -4.30 2.14
N THR A 64 7.62 -4.30 3.07
CA THR A 64 7.29 -5.51 3.85
C THR A 64 6.77 -6.63 2.96
N LEU A 65 5.89 -6.33 1.99
CA LEU A 65 5.40 -7.33 1.04
C LEU A 65 6.54 -7.93 0.20
N GLN A 66 7.47 -7.10 -0.24
CA GLN A 66 8.65 -7.55 -0.99
C GLN A 66 9.57 -8.41 -0.14
N ASP A 67 9.82 -8.01 1.11
CA ASP A 67 10.67 -8.76 2.03
C ASP A 67 10.08 -10.15 2.35
N ILE A 68 8.76 -10.24 2.51
CA ILE A 68 8.07 -11.52 2.70
C ILE A 68 8.30 -12.44 1.51
N LEU A 69 8.16 -11.93 0.29
CA LEU A 69 8.41 -12.71 -0.93
C LEU A 69 9.85 -13.18 -1.03
N THR A 70 10.81 -12.28 -0.85
CA THR A 70 12.24 -12.60 -0.99
C THR A 70 12.72 -13.56 0.09
N ARG A 71 12.28 -13.42 1.33
CA ARG A 71 12.59 -14.36 2.42
C ARG A 71 12.01 -15.75 2.14
N THR A 72 10.75 -15.81 1.70
CA THR A 72 10.10 -17.08 1.33
C THR A 72 10.85 -17.78 0.19
N LYS A 73 11.18 -17.07 -0.87
CA LYS A 73 11.90 -17.64 -2.02
C LYS A 73 13.31 -18.09 -1.65
N ARG A 74 14.01 -17.35 -0.81
CA ARG A 74 15.33 -17.77 -0.31
C ARG A 74 15.25 -19.09 0.47
N MET A 75 14.28 -19.22 1.35
CA MET A 75 14.04 -20.46 2.09
C MET A 75 13.61 -21.60 1.17
N GLN A 76 12.93 -21.31 0.06
CA GLN A 76 12.59 -22.31 -1.00
C GLN A 76 13.79 -22.70 -1.86
N GLY A 77 14.97 -22.17 -1.63
CA GLY A 77 16.22 -22.57 -2.31
C GLY A 77 16.57 -21.75 -3.53
N TYR A 78 15.88 -20.64 -3.80
CA TYR A 78 16.24 -19.72 -4.89
C TYR A 78 17.51 -18.92 -4.57
N ASP A 79 18.23 -18.52 -5.61
CA ASP A 79 19.23 -17.46 -5.56
C ASP A 79 18.51 -16.12 -5.68
N VAL A 80 18.26 -15.48 -4.53
CA VAL A 80 17.43 -14.29 -4.44
C VAL A 80 18.27 -13.03 -4.56
N LEU A 81 17.90 -12.16 -5.50
CA LEU A 81 18.35 -10.78 -5.56
C LEU A 81 17.18 -9.83 -5.25
N TRP A 82 17.24 -9.16 -4.12
CA TRP A 82 16.42 -7.99 -3.85
C TRP A 82 17.30 -6.75 -3.86
N LEU A 83 17.24 -6.04 -4.98
CA LEU A 83 18.13 -4.92 -5.26
C LEU A 83 17.60 -3.62 -4.63
N PRO A 84 18.36 -2.99 -3.72
CA PRO A 84 18.02 -1.72 -3.14
C PRO A 84 18.44 -0.55 -4.01
N GLY A 85 17.80 0.58 -3.81
CA GLY A 85 18.19 1.84 -4.44
C GLY A 85 17.23 2.96 -4.15
N MET A 86 17.56 4.13 -4.69
CA MET A 86 16.81 5.38 -4.45
C MET A 86 16.67 6.17 -5.73
N ASP A 87 15.61 6.97 -5.79
CA ASP A 87 15.35 7.89 -6.90
C ASP A 87 15.75 9.32 -6.53
N HIS A 88 16.34 10.03 -7.46
CA HIS A 88 16.75 11.43 -7.29
C HIS A 88 15.54 12.38 -7.21
N ALA A 89 14.37 11.98 -7.72
CA ALA A 89 13.08 12.68 -7.59
C ALA A 89 13.11 14.17 -8.03
N GLY A 90 13.71 14.44 -9.17
CA GLY A 90 13.88 15.73 -9.83
C GLY A 90 13.25 16.96 -9.18
N ILE A 91 12.00 17.25 -9.52
CA ILE A 91 11.26 18.44 -9.03
C ILE A 91 11.17 18.45 -7.50
N ALA A 92 10.81 17.32 -6.91
CA ALA A 92 10.52 17.25 -5.48
C ALA A 92 11.77 17.44 -4.62
N THR A 93 12.89 16.84 -4.98
CA THR A 93 14.17 17.01 -4.28
C THR A 93 14.73 18.41 -4.48
N GLN A 94 14.70 18.92 -5.71
CA GLN A 94 15.16 20.28 -5.97
C GLN A 94 14.35 21.31 -5.15
N ALA A 95 13.03 21.18 -5.10
CA ALA A 95 12.17 22.07 -4.30
C ALA A 95 12.54 22.03 -2.80
N LYS A 96 12.91 20.86 -2.27
CA LYS A 96 13.37 20.71 -0.87
C LYS A 96 14.71 21.41 -0.62
N VAL A 97 15.66 21.23 -1.52
CA VAL A 97 16.98 21.88 -1.41
C VAL A 97 16.84 23.39 -1.55
N GLU A 98 16.05 23.88 -2.51
CA GLU A 98 15.76 25.32 -2.67
C GLU A 98 15.04 25.89 -1.44
N GLY A 99 14.11 25.14 -0.85
CA GLY A 99 13.43 25.50 0.40
C GLY A 99 14.39 25.68 1.57
N LYS A 100 15.34 24.76 1.76
CA LYS A 100 16.38 24.84 2.79
C LYS A 100 17.30 26.05 2.56
N LEU A 101 17.73 26.27 1.32
CA LEU A 101 18.55 27.45 0.96
C LEU A 101 17.82 28.77 1.20
N ARG A 102 16.51 28.82 0.91
CA ARG A 102 15.68 30.00 1.14
C ARG A 102 15.57 30.39 2.62
N GLU A 103 15.54 29.39 3.52
CA GLU A 103 15.61 29.63 4.97
C GLU A 103 16.92 30.32 5.37
N GLU A 104 17.99 30.09 4.61
CA GLU A 104 19.31 30.73 4.77
C GLU A 104 19.42 32.06 3.99
N GLY A 105 18.36 32.47 3.27
CA GLY A 105 18.35 33.68 2.43
C GLY A 105 19.12 33.54 1.11
N ILE A 106 19.33 32.32 0.63
CA ILE A 106 20.14 32.01 -0.56
C ILE A 106 19.23 31.47 -1.67
N SER A 107 19.39 32.03 -2.90
CA SER A 107 18.78 31.48 -4.12
C SER A 107 19.76 30.56 -4.83
N ARG A 108 19.23 29.56 -5.56
CA ARG A 108 20.07 28.71 -6.44
C ARG A 108 20.85 29.55 -7.47
N TYR A 109 20.29 30.65 -7.91
CA TYR A 109 20.93 31.55 -8.88
C TYR A 109 22.13 32.30 -8.27
N ASP A 110 22.14 32.54 -6.96
CA ASP A 110 23.28 33.10 -6.24
C ASP A 110 24.46 32.10 -6.19
N LEU A 111 24.15 30.82 -6.08
CA LEU A 111 25.16 29.74 -6.05
C LEU A 111 25.69 29.41 -7.46
N GLY A 112 24.83 29.43 -8.47
CA GLY A 112 25.09 28.82 -9.76
C GLY A 112 24.90 27.29 -9.75
N ARG A 113 24.85 26.71 -10.97
CA ARG A 113 24.47 25.30 -11.16
C ARG A 113 25.38 24.32 -10.40
N GLU A 114 26.69 24.47 -10.49
CA GLU A 114 27.64 23.53 -9.90
C GLU A 114 27.54 23.49 -8.37
N LYS A 115 27.55 24.64 -7.72
CA LYS A 115 27.43 24.72 -6.25
C LYS A 115 26.05 24.31 -5.75
N PHE A 116 25.00 24.59 -6.51
CA PHE A 116 23.68 24.09 -6.20
C PHE A 116 23.62 22.56 -6.24
N LEU A 117 24.21 21.94 -7.25
CA LEU A 117 24.28 20.49 -7.36
C LEU A 117 25.09 19.85 -6.21
N GLU A 118 26.18 20.49 -5.76
CA GLU A 118 26.89 20.05 -4.55
C GLU A 118 25.95 20.01 -3.34
N LYS A 119 25.11 21.03 -3.14
CA LYS A 119 24.10 21.06 -2.07
C LYS A 119 23.04 19.99 -2.22
N ALA A 120 22.61 19.72 -3.43
CA ALA A 120 21.65 18.64 -3.72
C ALA A 120 22.26 17.25 -3.43
N TRP A 121 23.53 17.02 -3.75
CA TRP A 121 24.24 15.78 -3.39
C TRP A 121 24.44 15.63 -1.87
N GLU A 122 24.76 16.71 -1.15
CA GLU A 122 24.81 16.69 0.32
C GLU A 122 23.45 16.29 0.92
N TRP A 123 22.37 16.86 0.41
CA TRP A 123 20.99 16.50 0.78
C TRP A 123 20.70 15.02 0.54
N LYS A 124 21.06 14.51 -0.65
CA LYS A 124 20.89 13.10 -1.04
C LYS A 124 21.61 12.18 -0.06
N GLU A 125 22.85 12.45 0.30
CA GLU A 125 23.62 11.59 1.21
C GLU A 125 22.99 11.57 2.62
N GLU A 126 22.53 12.70 3.12
CA GLU A 126 21.85 12.79 4.40
C GLU A 126 20.59 11.90 4.43
N TYR A 127 19.72 12.08 3.46
CA TYR A 127 18.44 11.33 3.42
C TYR A 127 18.60 9.87 3.02
N ALA A 128 19.57 9.55 2.19
CA ALA A 128 19.93 8.17 1.88
C ALA A 128 20.36 7.40 3.15
N SER A 129 21.14 8.04 4.01
CA SER A 129 21.51 7.47 5.30
C SER A 129 20.30 7.20 6.20
N HIS A 130 19.37 8.15 6.30
CA HIS A 130 18.12 7.97 7.05
C HIS A 130 17.27 6.81 6.50
N ILE A 131 17.13 6.73 5.18
CA ILE A 131 16.36 5.67 4.52
C ILE A 131 16.97 4.29 4.81
N ARG A 132 18.29 4.13 4.72
CA ARG A 132 18.96 2.87 5.05
C ARG A 132 18.74 2.47 6.51
N GLN A 133 18.79 3.43 7.44
CA GLN A 133 18.48 3.18 8.85
C GLN A 133 17.03 2.71 9.05
N GLN A 134 16.07 3.34 8.35
CA GLN A 134 14.68 2.94 8.41
C GLN A 134 14.47 1.54 7.83
N TRP A 135 15.11 1.20 6.71
CA TRP A 135 15.08 -0.16 6.14
C TRP A 135 15.63 -1.19 7.14
N GLY A 136 16.71 -0.86 7.83
CA GLY A 136 17.27 -1.72 8.89
C GLY A 136 16.33 -1.94 10.06
N LYS A 137 15.61 -0.89 10.48
CA LYS A 137 14.61 -0.98 11.55
C LYS A 137 13.39 -1.82 11.16
N VAL A 138 12.97 -1.77 9.91
CA VAL A 138 11.90 -2.64 9.38
C VAL A 138 12.39 -4.08 9.21
N GLY A 139 13.68 -4.30 9.09
CA GLY A 139 14.29 -5.62 8.97
C GLY A 139 14.35 -6.15 7.54
N LEU A 140 14.54 -5.26 6.55
CA LEU A 140 14.49 -5.62 5.14
C LEU A 140 15.76 -6.36 4.67
N GLY A 141 15.58 -7.52 4.07
CA GLY A 141 16.66 -8.36 3.53
C GLY A 141 17.18 -7.91 2.17
N LEU A 142 17.67 -6.68 2.09
CA LEU A 142 18.18 -6.05 0.87
C LEU A 142 19.64 -6.43 0.60
N ASP A 143 20.01 -6.63 -0.67
CA ASP A 143 21.38 -6.85 -1.10
C ASP A 143 22.10 -5.51 -1.32
N TYR A 144 22.64 -4.93 -0.26
CA TYR A 144 23.34 -3.64 -0.32
C TYR A 144 24.62 -3.66 -1.16
N SER A 145 25.19 -4.82 -1.49
CA SER A 145 26.33 -4.91 -2.39
C SER A 145 26.01 -4.45 -3.82
N ARG A 146 24.73 -4.40 -4.15
CA ARG A 146 24.20 -3.97 -5.45
C ARG A 146 23.32 -2.72 -5.38
N GLU A 147 23.44 -1.93 -4.31
CA GLU A 147 22.66 -0.69 -4.16
C GLU A 147 22.93 0.28 -5.32
N ARG A 148 21.85 0.87 -5.87
CA ARG A 148 21.94 1.80 -6.99
C ARG A 148 21.24 3.12 -6.67
N PHE A 149 21.61 4.15 -7.41
CA PHE A 149 20.96 5.45 -7.38
C PHE A 149 20.73 5.93 -8.81
N THR A 150 19.57 6.52 -9.08
CA THR A 150 19.18 6.91 -10.44
C THR A 150 20.15 7.88 -11.13
N LEU A 151 20.91 8.67 -10.38
CA LEU A 151 21.97 9.55 -10.91
C LEU A 151 23.39 8.97 -10.84
N ASP A 152 23.57 7.70 -10.46
CA ASP A 152 24.89 7.10 -10.52
C ASP A 152 25.39 7.00 -11.97
N LYS A 153 26.70 6.81 -12.14
CA LYS A 153 27.31 6.80 -13.48
C LYS A 153 26.68 5.78 -14.42
N GLY A 154 26.49 4.55 -13.97
CA GLY A 154 25.95 3.48 -14.81
C GLY A 154 24.51 3.73 -15.26
N LEU A 155 23.67 4.22 -14.36
CA LEU A 155 22.30 4.58 -14.69
C LEU A 155 22.23 5.82 -15.57
N SER A 156 23.11 6.80 -15.37
CA SER A 156 23.21 7.97 -16.23
C SER A 156 23.67 7.61 -17.66
N ASP A 157 24.60 6.69 -17.80
CA ASP A 157 25.02 6.16 -19.10
C ASP A 157 23.86 5.47 -19.82
N ALA A 158 23.04 4.69 -19.09
CA ALA A 158 21.84 4.06 -19.62
C ALA A 158 20.80 5.09 -20.10
N VAL A 159 20.54 6.12 -19.30
CA VAL A 159 19.61 7.22 -19.66
C VAL A 159 20.06 7.93 -20.94
N ASN A 160 21.33 8.28 -21.03
CA ASN A 160 21.89 8.93 -22.23
C ASN A 160 21.75 8.03 -23.46
N LYS A 161 22.03 6.74 -23.33
CA LYS A 161 21.89 5.80 -24.45
C LYS A 161 20.43 5.69 -24.90
N VAL A 162 19.48 5.59 -23.97
CA VAL A 162 18.04 5.53 -24.28
C VAL A 162 17.58 6.80 -25.01
N PHE A 163 17.96 7.98 -24.52
CA PHE A 163 17.60 9.24 -25.16
C PHE A 163 18.12 9.31 -26.60
N VAL A 164 19.41 9.01 -26.80
CA VAL A 164 20.04 9.04 -28.12
C VAL A 164 19.40 8.05 -29.08
N GLN A 165 19.17 6.81 -28.65
CA GLN A 165 18.56 5.79 -29.50
C GLN A 165 17.11 6.12 -29.88
N LEU A 166 16.31 6.64 -28.93
CA LEU A 166 14.94 7.09 -29.24
C LEU A 166 14.94 8.28 -30.21
N TYR A 167 15.90 9.20 -30.07
CA TYR A 167 16.06 10.30 -31.01
C TYR A 167 16.44 9.83 -32.40
N GLU A 168 17.40 8.92 -32.54
CA GLU A 168 17.81 8.31 -33.82
C GLU A 168 16.67 7.54 -34.51
N LYS A 169 15.80 6.92 -33.74
CA LYS A 169 14.59 6.27 -34.25
C LYS A 169 13.45 7.26 -34.60
N GLY A 170 13.64 8.55 -34.38
CA GLY A 170 12.62 9.57 -34.62
C GLY A 170 11.47 9.55 -33.60
N LEU A 171 11.66 8.88 -32.45
CA LEU A 171 10.68 8.80 -31.37
C LEU A 171 10.83 9.90 -30.32
N ILE A 172 11.98 10.56 -30.26
CA ILE A 172 12.19 11.81 -29.50
C ILE A 172 12.29 12.97 -30.47
N TYR A 173 11.59 14.04 -30.18
CA TYR A 173 11.59 15.27 -30.97
C TYR A 173 11.51 16.50 -30.07
N ARG A 174 11.94 17.64 -30.58
CA ARG A 174 11.85 18.95 -29.95
C ARG A 174 10.88 19.83 -30.73
N GLY A 175 9.95 20.45 -30.02
CA GLY A 175 8.95 21.29 -30.65
C GLY A 175 8.31 22.29 -29.70
N GLU A 176 7.65 23.30 -30.29
CA GLU A 176 6.90 24.32 -29.57
C GLU A 176 5.43 23.90 -29.51
N TYR A 177 4.95 23.69 -28.28
CA TYR A 177 3.58 23.25 -28.01
C TYR A 177 3.03 23.92 -26.74
N ILE A 178 1.72 23.87 -26.56
CA ILE A 178 1.10 24.18 -25.27
C ILE A 178 1.32 23.00 -24.33
N ILE A 179 1.94 23.29 -23.20
CA ILE A 179 2.23 22.32 -22.16
C ILE A 179 1.60 22.73 -20.84
N ASN A 180 1.51 21.80 -19.92
CA ASN A 180 1.17 22.10 -18.54
C ASN A 180 2.38 22.72 -17.85
N TRP A 181 2.25 23.93 -17.37
CA TRP A 181 3.31 24.68 -16.73
C TRP A 181 3.00 24.95 -15.27
N ASP A 182 3.95 24.64 -14.39
CA ASP A 182 3.88 24.98 -12.97
C ASP A 182 4.63 26.29 -12.70
N PRO A 183 3.93 27.40 -12.49
CA PRO A 183 4.57 28.69 -12.29
C PRO A 183 5.28 28.82 -10.92
N ALA A 184 4.92 27.99 -9.93
CA ALA A 184 5.57 28.01 -8.62
C ALA A 184 6.95 27.34 -8.66
N THR A 185 7.09 26.25 -9.39
CA THR A 185 8.37 25.54 -9.59
C THR A 185 9.07 25.93 -10.89
N ARG A 186 8.41 26.70 -11.76
CA ARG A 186 8.89 27.19 -13.06
C ARG A 186 9.39 26.08 -13.98
N THR A 187 8.59 25.04 -14.11
CA THR A 187 8.90 23.90 -14.95
C THR A 187 7.67 23.30 -15.62
N ALA A 188 7.90 22.61 -16.74
CA ALA A 188 6.89 21.81 -17.40
C ALA A 188 6.49 20.61 -16.55
N LEU A 189 5.23 20.19 -16.68
CA LEU A 189 4.65 18.99 -16.09
C LEU A 189 4.13 18.09 -17.20
N SER A 190 4.10 16.77 -16.95
CA SER A 190 3.33 15.84 -17.77
C SER A 190 1.85 15.88 -17.37
N ASP A 191 0.96 15.38 -18.24
CA ASP A 191 -0.49 15.44 -18.03
C ASP A 191 -0.91 14.73 -16.73
N ILE A 192 -0.24 13.63 -16.37
CA ILE A 192 -0.53 12.84 -15.17
C ILE A 192 -0.06 13.51 -13.86
N GLU A 193 0.75 14.56 -13.93
CA GLU A 193 1.15 15.37 -12.77
C GLU A 193 0.16 16.49 -12.46
N VAL A 194 -0.95 16.58 -13.20
CA VAL A 194 -2.00 17.59 -13.03
C VAL A 194 -3.22 16.99 -12.35
N ILE A 195 -3.56 17.53 -11.18
CA ILE A 195 -4.75 17.13 -10.41
C ILE A 195 -5.85 18.14 -10.68
N HIS A 196 -6.98 17.67 -11.17
CA HIS A 196 -8.14 18.52 -11.41
C HIS A 196 -8.99 18.65 -10.14
N LYS A 197 -9.33 19.90 -9.79
CA LYS A 197 -10.16 20.23 -8.64
C LYS A 197 -11.32 21.10 -9.07
N GLU A 198 -12.52 20.82 -8.57
CA GLU A 198 -13.67 21.68 -8.74
C GLU A 198 -13.48 22.97 -7.93
N VAL A 199 -13.53 24.10 -8.62
CA VAL A 199 -13.38 25.42 -7.99
C VAL A 199 -14.52 26.33 -8.40
N GLN A 200 -14.90 27.22 -7.50
CA GLN A 200 -15.86 28.29 -7.78
C GLN A 200 -15.18 29.38 -8.60
N GLY A 201 -15.53 29.49 -9.87
CA GLY A 201 -15.13 30.54 -10.78
C GLY A 201 -16.34 31.28 -11.35
N ALA A 202 -16.18 31.84 -12.52
CA ALA A 202 -17.23 32.52 -13.24
C ALA A 202 -16.99 32.54 -14.75
N PHE A 203 -18.06 32.62 -15.53
CA PHE A 203 -18.01 33.09 -16.92
C PHE A 203 -18.09 34.61 -16.95
N TYR A 204 -17.14 35.20 -17.62
CA TYR A 204 -17.08 36.65 -17.87
C TYR A 204 -17.59 36.90 -19.27
N HIS A 205 -18.78 37.49 -19.40
CA HIS A 205 -19.44 37.78 -20.66
C HIS A 205 -19.00 39.16 -21.15
N MET A 206 -18.42 39.22 -22.35
CA MET A 206 -17.80 40.43 -22.92
C MET A 206 -18.33 40.68 -24.31
N ASN A 207 -18.48 41.94 -24.67
CA ASN A 207 -18.80 42.44 -26.03
C ASN A 207 -17.51 42.96 -26.71
N TYR A 208 -17.02 42.22 -27.70
CA TYR A 208 -15.92 42.70 -28.51
C TYR A 208 -16.47 43.56 -29.66
N PRO A 209 -16.12 44.84 -29.77
CA PRO A 209 -16.64 45.75 -30.80
C PRO A 209 -16.12 45.35 -32.17
N LEU A 210 -17.01 45.36 -33.17
CA LEU A 210 -16.60 45.22 -34.56
C LEU A 210 -15.76 46.44 -34.97
N THR A 211 -14.67 46.20 -35.70
CA THR A 211 -13.74 47.27 -36.12
C THR A 211 -14.41 48.30 -37.02
N ASP A 212 -15.39 47.90 -37.81
CA ASP A 212 -16.20 48.78 -38.71
C ASP A 212 -17.24 49.61 -37.93
N GLY A 213 -17.37 49.45 -36.66
CA GLY A 213 -18.34 50.16 -35.80
C GLY A 213 -19.79 49.71 -35.95
N SER A 214 -20.07 48.63 -36.67
CA SER A 214 -21.42 48.16 -36.95
C SER A 214 -22.09 47.41 -35.78
N GLY A 215 -21.36 47.20 -34.68
CA GLY A 215 -21.88 46.49 -33.51
C GLY A 215 -20.79 45.78 -32.71
N HIS A 216 -21.17 44.67 -32.10
CA HIS A 216 -20.25 43.84 -31.32
C HIS A 216 -20.57 42.37 -31.46
N ILE A 217 -19.60 41.54 -31.12
CA ILE A 217 -19.82 40.09 -30.95
C ILE A 217 -19.62 39.74 -29.46
N ARG A 218 -20.58 38.96 -28.89
CA ARG A 218 -20.57 38.59 -27.48
C ARG A 218 -19.93 37.23 -27.29
N LEU A 219 -18.99 37.14 -26.36
CA LEU A 219 -18.35 35.91 -25.94
C LEU A 219 -18.24 35.81 -24.43
N ALA A 220 -17.92 34.62 -23.90
CA ALA A 220 -17.69 34.41 -22.49
C ALA A 220 -16.43 33.58 -22.26
N THR A 221 -15.70 33.88 -21.19
CA THR A 221 -14.48 33.15 -20.81
C THR A 221 -14.41 32.98 -19.30
N THR A 222 -13.80 31.90 -18.85
CA THR A 222 -13.45 31.70 -17.44
C THR A 222 -12.10 32.31 -17.07
N ARG A 223 -11.29 32.73 -18.07
CA ARG A 223 -9.93 33.23 -17.91
C ARG A 223 -9.75 34.59 -18.65
N PRO A 224 -10.32 35.65 -18.12
CA PRO A 224 -10.28 36.94 -18.80
C PRO A 224 -8.86 37.49 -19.03
N GLU A 225 -7.90 37.18 -18.16
CA GLU A 225 -6.50 37.62 -18.29
C GLU A 225 -5.82 37.14 -19.57
N THR A 226 -6.22 36.04 -20.14
CA THR A 226 -5.64 35.54 -21.39
C THR A 226 -6.12 36.29 -22.62
N MET A 227 -7.20 37.09 -22.49
CA MET A 227 -7.68 37.88 -23.62
C MET A 227 -6.62 38.83 -24.18
N LEU A 228 -5.67 39.27 -23.38
CA LEU A 228 -4.56 40.12 -23.79
C LEU A 228 -3.73 39.48 -24.91
N GLY A 229 -3.75 38.16 -25.04
CA GLY A 229 -3.09 37.39 -26.09
C GLY A 229 -4.00 36.89 -27.20
N ASP A 230 -5.27 37.34 -27.26
CA ASP A 230 -6.20 36.91 -28.31
C ASP A 230 -5.72 37.28 -29.71
N THR A 231 -5.83 36.35 -30.64
CA THR A 231 -5.45 36.55 -32.05
C THR A 231 -6.60 36.27 -33.04
N ALA A 232 -7.72 35.78 -32.55
CA ALA A 232 -8.96 35.62 -33.32
C ALA A 232 -10.18 35.47 -32.39
N VAL A 233 -11.34 35.60 -32.98
CA VAL A 233 -12.62 35.15 -32.45
C VAL A 233 -13.19 34.11 -33.41
N ALA A 234 -13.63 32.98 -32.91
CA ALA A 234 -14.15 31.88 -33.72
C ALA A 234 -15.66 31.68 -33.54
N VAL A 235 -16.32 31.34 -34.60
CA VAL A 235 -17.73 30.94 -34.67
C VAL A 235 -17.86 29.65 -35.48
N HIS A 236 -18.93 28.91 -35.27
CA HIS A 236 -19.20 27.73 -36.10
C HIS A 236 -19.57 28.14 -37.52
N PRO A 237 -19.07 27.50 -38.59
CA PRO A 237 -19.32 27.90 -39.97
C PRO A 237 -20.80 27.86 -40.36
N GLU A 238 -21.61 27.02 -39.71
CA GLU A 238 -23.05 26.88 -39.96
C GLU A 238 -23.92 27.59 -38.92
N ASP A 239 -23.38 28.47 -38.11
CA ASP A 239 -24.16 29.27 -37.16
C ASP A 239 -24.75 30.49 -37.82
N ASP A 240 -26.03 30.47 -38.11
CA ASP A 240 -26.74 31.52 -38.80
C ASP A 240 -26.74 32.87 -38.07
N ARG A 241 -26.49 32.86 -36.75
CA ARG A 241 -26.36 34.09 -35.92
C ARG A 241 -25.12 34.91 -36.30
N TYR A 242 -24.07 34.22 -36.71
CA TYR A 242 -22.75 34.84 -36.90
C TYR A 242 -22.15 34.68 -38.31
N LYS A 243 -22.80 33.89 -39.24
CA LYS A 243 -22.29 33.69 -40.58
C LYS A 243 -21.91 35.00 -41.31
N HIS A 244 -22.70 36.04 -41.13
CA HIS A 244 -22.46 37.36 -41.76
C HIS A 244 -21.28 38.13 -41.18
N LEU A 245 -20.75 37.70 -40.04
CA LEU A 245 -19.58 38.29 -39.40
C LEU A 245 -18.26 37.60 -39.77
N ILE A 246 -18.31 36.42 -40.37
CA ILE A 246 -17.11 35.68 -40.77
C ILE A 246 -16.31 36.49 -41.79
N GLY A 247 -15.00 36.65 -41.54
CA GLY A 247 -14.12 37.49 -42.34
C GLY A 247 -14.07 38.95 -41.97
N LYS A 248 -14.98 39.39 -41.09
CA LYS A 248 -14.84 40.72 -40.41
C LYS A 248 -13.83 40.66 -39.29
N THR A 249 -13.51 41.83 -38.73
CA THR A 249 -12.59 41.95 -37.62
C THR A 249 -13.24 42.60 -36.40
N VAL A 250 -12.70 42.30 -35.22
CA VAL A 250 -13.04 43.00 -33.97
C VAL A 250 -11.82 43.75 -33.46
N THR A 251 -12.03 44.84 -32.74
CA THR A 251 -10.98 45.53 -31.99
C THR A 251 -10.93 44.96 -30.61
N LEU A 252 -9.82 44.27 -30.26
CA LEU A 252 -9.63 43.69 -28.96
C LEU A 252 -9.69 44.75 -27.86
N PRO A 253 -10.65 44.65 -26.93
CA PRO A 253 -10.76 45.65 -25.84
C PRO A 253 -9.47 45.84 -25.07
N ILE A 254 -9.24 47.02 -24.52
CA ILE A 254 -8.06 47.41 -23.74
C ILE A 254 -6.76 47.41 -24.58
N VAL A 255 -6.50 46.43 -25.40
CA VAL A 255 -5.28 46.24 -26.20
C VAL A 255 -5.33 47.08 -27.48
N GLY A 256 -6.51 47.20 -28.09
CA GLY A 256 -6.72 47.92 -29.36
C GLY A 256 -6.26 47.19 -30.62
N ARG A 257 -5.82 45.96 -30.53
CA ARG A 257 -5.41 45.11 -31.66
C ARG A 257 -6.62 44.68 -32.47
N GLU A 258 -6.53 44.76 -33.79
CA GLU A 258 -7.51 44.25 -34.71
C GLU A 258 -7.28 42.75 -34.91
N ILE A 259 -8.31 41.92 -34.65
CA ILE A 259 -8.26 40.46 -34.80
C ILE A 259 -9.42 39.95 -35.64
N PRO A 260 -9.22 38.87 -36.45
CA PRO A 260 -10.24 38.37 -37.35
C PRO A 260 -11.32 37.54 -36.65
N ILE A 261 -12.52 37.51 -37.22
CA ILE A 261 -13.58 36.55 -36.93
C ILE A 261 -13.42 35.39 -37.91
N ILE A 262 -13.11 34.23 -37.42
CA ILE A 262 -12.86 33.00 -38.17
C ILE A 262 -13.99 32.00 -37.99
N ALA A 263 -14.11 31.07 -38.95
CA ALA A 263 -15.03 29.95 -38.86
C ALA A 263 -14.27 28.65 -38.56
N ASP A 264 -14.64 27.93 -37.51
CA ASP A 264 -14.05 26.65 -37.17
C ASP A 264 -15.10 25.71 -36.56
N GLU A 265 -15.11 24.46 -37.02
CA GLU A 265 -16.05 23.43 -36.56
C GLU A 265 -15.83 23.02 -35.10
N TYR A 266 -14.71 23.40 -34.51
CA TYR A 266 -14.41 23.24 -33.07
C TYR A 266 -15.45 23.95 -32.19
N VAL A 267 -16.03 25.06 -32.67
CA VAL A 267 -17.00 25.86 -31.90
C VAL A 267 -18.35 25.16 -31.82
N GLU A 268 -18.83 24.92 -30.62
CA GLU A 268 -20.15 24.34 -30.39
C GLU A 268 -21.23 25.44 -30.42
N LYS A 269 -22.13 25.37 -31.41
CA LYS A 269 -23.20 26.38 -31.64
C LYS A 269 -24.11 26.59 -30.42
N ASP A 270 -24.44 25.51 -29.73
CA ASP A 270 -25.42 25.47 -28.67
C ASP A 270 -24.81 25.63 -27.26
N PHE A 271 -23.50 25.76 -27.17
CA PHE A 271 -22.82 25.98 -25.89
C PHE A 271 -22.52 27.47 -25.67
N GLY A 272 -22.98 27.99 -24.53
CA GLY A 272 -22.75 29.38 -24.14
C GLY A 272 -23.27 30.37 -25.18
N THR A 273 -22.40 31.27 -25.64
CA THR A 273 -22.74 32.25 -26.67
C THR A 273 -22.58 31.76 -28.09
N GLY A 274 -22.00 30.58 -28.29
CA GLY A 274 -21.61 30.07 -29.63
C GLY A 274 -20.40 30.81 -30.23
N VAL A 275 -19.70 31.60 -29.45
CA VAL A 275 -18.51 32.38 -29.84
C VAL A 275 -17.37 32.10 -28.88
N VAL A 276 -16.20 31.80 -29.40
CA VAL A 276 -15.00 31.48 -28.65
C VAL A 276 -13.88 32.46 -28.98
N LYS A 277 -13.27 33.05 -27.97
CA LYS A 277 -12.00 33.77 -28.13
C LYS A 277 -10.88 32.76 -28.38
N ILE A 278 -9.94 33.06 -29.23
CA ILE A 278 -8.81 32.19 -29.55
C ILE A 278 -7.51 32.83 -29.07
N THR A 279 -6.88 32.15 -28.13
CA THR A 279 -5.59 32.52 -27.52
C THR A 279 -4.61 31.35 -27.69
N PRO A 280 -3.94 31.23 -28.86
CA PRO A 280 -3.14 30.05 -29.19
C PRO A 280 -1.97 29.77 -28.25
N ALA A 281 -1.46 30.76 -27.53
CA ALA A 281 -0.35 30.62 -26.59
C ALA A 281 -0.76 30.18 -25.18
N HIS A 282 -2.06 30.10 -24.86
CA HIS A 282 -2.56 29.85 -23.49
C HIS A 282 -3.69 28.83 -23.39
N ASP A 283 -4.01 28.15 -24.48
CA ASP A 283 -5.01 27.08 -24.47
C ASP A 283 -4.65 26.03 -25.53
N PRO A 284 -4.68 24.72 -25.21
CA PRO A 284 -4.30 23.67 -26.16
C PRO A 284 -5.26 23.56 -27.35
N ASN A 285 -6.56 23.78 -27.17
CA ASN A 285 -7.53 23.75 -28.25
C ASN A 285 -7.38 24.98 -29.16
N ASP A 286 -7.16 26.15 -28.56
CA ASP A 286 -6.90 27.37 -29.31
C ASP A 286 -5.59 27.30 -30.09
N PHE A 287 -4.59 26.58 -29.58
CA PHE A 287 -3.35 26.28 -30.29
C PHE A 287 -3.61 25.51 -31.59
N GLU A 288 -4.45 24.47 -31.54
CA GLU A 288 -4.82 23.68 -32.73
C GLU A 288 -5.64 24.51 -33.74
N VAL A 289 -6.58 25.32 -33.27
CA VAL A 289 -7.30 26.29 -34.11
C VAL A 289 -6.32 27.27 -34.74
N GLY A 290 -5.37 27.77 -33.95
CA GLY A 290 -4.31 28.69 -34.42
C GLY A 290 -3.46 28.07 -35.54
N ASN A 291 -3.12 26.79 -35.44
CA ASN A 291 -2.40 26.04 -36.47
C ASN A 291 -3.21 25.90 -37.78
N ARG A 292 -4.50 25.62 -37.69
CA ARG A 292 -5.40 25.48 -38.88
C ARG A 292 -5.59 26.80 -39.59
N HIS A 293 -5.55 27.90 -38.85
CA HIS A 293 -5.82 29.25 -39.42
C HIS A 293 -4.58 30.13 -39.50
N ASP A 294 -3.38 29.61 -39.26
CA ASP A 294 -2.10 30.33 -39.27
C ASP A 294 -2.14 31.58 -38.41
N LEU A 295 -2.69 31.48 -37.20
CA LEU A 295 -2.81 32.59 -36.28
C LEU A 295 -1.50 32.91 -35.53
N PRO A 296 -1.19 34.18 -35.22
CA PRO A 296 -0.08 34.52 -34.33
C PRO A 296 -0.26 33.88 -32.94
N ARG A 297 0.86 33.54 -32.29
CA ARG A 297 0.95 33.06 -30.93
C ARG A 297 1.51 34.14 -30.03
N ILE A 298 0.68 34.70 -29.16
CA ILE A 298 1.06 35.81 -28.28
C ILE A 298 1.06 35.34 -26.85
N LEU A 299 2.26 35.07 -26.33
CA LEU A 299 2.48 34.70 -24.94
C LEU A 299 2.47 35.95 -24.06
N VAL A 300 1.55 36.00 -23.08
CA VAL A 300 1.36 37.17 -22.22
C VAL A 300 1.81 36.98 -20.78
N MET A 301 2.34 35.82 -20.44
CA MET A 301 2.82 35.46 -19.11
C MET A 301 4.30 35.07 -19.10
N ASN A 302 4.96 35.35 -17.99
CA ASN A 302 6.31 34.88 -17.67
C ASN A 302 6.25 33.47 -17.05
N GLU A 303 7.39 32.83 -16.91
CA GLU A 303 7.55 31.50 -16.31
C GLU A 303 7.08 31.42 -14.85
N ASP A 304 7.08 32.55 -14.13
CA ASP A 304 6.62 32.63 -12.73
C ASP A 304 5.11 32.93 -12.58
N GLY A 305 4.37 32.94 -13.68
CA GLY A 305 2.95 33.27 -13.69
C GLY A 305 2.62 34.75 -13.59
N THR A 306 3.62 35.64 -13.62
CA THR A 306 3.41 37.09 -13.75
C THR A 306 3.16 37.45 -15.22
N MET A 307 2.41 38.53 -15.45
CA MET A 307 2.18 39.06 -16.79
C MET A 307 3.46 39.66 -17.36
N ASN A 308 3.69 39.48 -18.65
CA ASN A 308 4.88 40.04 -19.32
C ASN A 308 4.60 41.37 -20.00
N GLU A 309 5.59 41.90 -20.73
CA GLU A 309 5.52 43.20 -21.44
C GLU A 309 4.37 43.27 -22.47
N LYS A 310 3.98 42.13 -23.06
CA LYS A 310 2.88 42.03 -24.04
C LYS A 310 1.49 42.22 -23.41
N ALA A 311 1.40 42.17 -22.10
CA ALA A 311 0.21 42.50 -21.34
C ALA A 311 -0.01 43.99 -21.10
N GLY A 312 0.88 44.82 -21.63
CA GLY A 312 0.77 46.28 -21.53
C GLY A 312 0.83 46.79 -20.07
N LYS A 313 -0.18 47.53 -19.63
CA LYS A 313 -0.22 48.08 -18.28
C LYS A 313 -0.24 47.08 -17.14
N TYR A 314 -0.56 45.83 -17.43
CA TYR A 314 -0.60 44.73 -16.47
C TYR A 314 0.75 44.00 -16.32
N ASN A 315 1.79 44.43 -17.06
CA ASN A 315 3.13 43.89 -16.96
C ASN A 315 3.64 43.84 -15.52
N GLY A 316 4.15 42.70 -15.10
CA GLY A 316 4.67 42.47 -13.76
C GLY A 316 3.62 42.06 -12.71
N MET A 317 2.32 42.14 -13.02
CA MET A 317 1.28 41.67 -12.11
C MET A 317 1.20 40.14 -12.10
N ASP A 318 0.90 39.56 -10.93
CA ASP A 318 0.46 38.18 -10.88
C ASP A 318 -0.80 37.98 -11.74
N ARG A 319 -0.92 36.82 -12.38
CA ARG A 319 -2.02 36.54 -13.31
C ARG A 319 -3.42 36.70 -12.70
N PHE A 320 -3.60 36.39 -11.42
CA PHE A 320 -4.88 36.52 -10.74
C PHE A 320 -5.14 37.97 -10.29
N GLU A 321 -4.10 38.71 -9.94
CA GLU A 321 -4.21 40.16 -9.73
C GLU A 321 -4.54 40.89 -11.04
N CYS A 322 -3.90 40.47 -12.12
CA CYS A 322 -4.23 40.97 -13.47
C CYS A 322 -5.71 40.70 -13.80
N ARG A 323 -6.21 39.51 -13.51
CA ARG A 323 -7.64 39.17 -13.73
C ARG A 323 -8.55 40.16 -13.02
N LYS A 324 -8.28 40.47 -11.74
CA LYS A 324 -9.10 41.40 -10.94
C LYS A 324 -9.08 42.82 -11.53
N GLU A 325 -7.91 43.34 -11.83
CA GLU A 325 -7.77 44.67 -12.39
C GLU A 325 -8.35 44.77 -13.81
N LEU A 326 -8.11 43.78 -14.66
CA LEU A 326 -8.67 43.72 -16.01
C LEU A 326 -10.19 43.67 -16.00
N VAL A 327 -10.80 42.85 -15.12
CA VAL A 327 -12.26 42.77 -14.95
C VAL A 327 -12.84 44.15 -14.60
N LYS A 328 -12.19 44.90 -13.70
CA LYS A 328 -12.59 46.26 -13.33
C LYS A 328 -12.50 47.22 -14.52
N ASP A 329 -11.39 47.20 -15.25
CA ASP A 329 -11.19 48.04 -16.43
C ASP A 329 -12.23 47.71 -17.54
N LEU A 330 -12.56 46.42 -17.73
CA LEU A 330 -13.58 46.00 -18.69
C LEU A 330 -15.01 46.44 -18.29
N GLN A 331 -15.30 46.44 -16.99
CA GLN A 331 -16.56 47.02 -16.46
C GLN A 331 -16.62 48.52 -16.70
N GLU A 332 -15.57 49.25 -16.38
CA GLU A 332 -15.50 50.69 -16.57
C GLU A 332 -15.60 51.09 -18.08
N ALA A 333 -15.02 50.27 -18.96
CA ALA A 333 -15.13 50.45 -20.41
C ALA A 333 -16.48 49.99 -21.01
N GLY A 334 -17.39 49.41 -20.21
CA GLY A 334 -18.66 48.90 -20.68
C GLY A 334 -18.58 47.67 -21.56
N VAL A 335 -17.44 47.00 -21.58
CA VAL A 335 -17.17 45.76 -22.36
C VAL A 335 -17.68 44.53 -21.63
N LEU A 336 -17.44 44.43 -20.33
CA LEU A 336 -17.93 43.36 -19.49
C LEU A 336 -19.40 43.63 -19.15
N VAL A 337 -20.28 42.69 -19.54
CA VAL A 337 -21.73 42.85 -19.42
C VAL A 337 -22.36 41.98 -18.33
N GLU A 338 -21.72 40.87 -18.01
CA GLU A 338 -22.21 39.92 -17.00
C GLU A 338 -21.08 39.06 -16.41
N ILE A 339 -21.18 38.78 -15.14
CA ILE A 339 -20.35 37.78 -14.44
C ILE A 339 -21.27 36.70 -13.93
N GLU A 340 -21.22 35.52 -14.54
CA GLU A 340 -22.05 34.37 -14.23
C GLU A 340 -21.24 33.39 -13.36
N PRO A 341 -21.61 33.13 -12.10
CA PRO A 341 -20.94 32.14 -11.26
C PRO A 341 -20.96 30.76 -11.91
N HIS A 342 -19.80 30.08 -11.94
CA HIS A 342 -19.65 28.80 -12.58
C HIS A 342 -18.65 27.92 -11.81
N MET A 343 -19.10 26.68 -11.47
CA MET A 343 -18.20 25.64 -10.97
C MET A 343 -17.53 24.97 -12.13
N HIS A 344 -16.21 24.91 -12.12
CA HIS A 344 -15.44 24.26 -13.17
C HIS A 344 -14.19 23.58 -12.62
N SER A 345 -13.71 22.63 -13.39
CA SER A 345 -12.53 21.83 -13.06
C SER A 345 -11.27 22.57 -13.46
N VAL A 346 -10.36 22.79 -12.53
CA VAL A 346 -9.10 23.50 -12.73
C VAL A 346 -7.92 22.59 -12.36
N GLY A 347 -6.94 22.51 -13.28
CA GLY A 347 -5.71 21.76 -13.08
C GLY A 347 -4.80 22.41 -12.04
N HIS A 348 -4.29 21.59 -11.12
CA HIS A 348 -3.33 21.97 -10.10
C HIS A 348 -2.11 21.07 -10.18
N SER A 349 -0.93 21.62 -9.96
CA SER A 349 0.28 20.81 -9.86
C SER A 349 0.20 19.86 -8.65
N GLU A 350 0.42 18.59 -8.87
CA GLU A 350 0.51 17.60 -7.79
C GLU A 350 1.60 17.95 -6.78
N ARG A 351 2.69 18.55 -7.26
CA ARG A 351 3.89 18.83 -6.47
C ARG A 351 3.82 20.13 -5.67
N SER A 352 3.41 21.21 -6.31
CA SER A 352 3.37 22.54 -5.68
C SER A 352 1.98 22.92 -5.16
N GLY A 353 0.92 22.30 -5.68
CA GLY A 353 -0.47 22.68 -5.43
C GLY A 353 -0.89 23.96 -6.16
N ALA A 354 0.00 24.61 -6.93
CA ALA A 354 -0.32 25.80 -7.70
C ALA A 354 -1.25 25.46 -8.88
N VAL A 355 -2.07 26.44 -9.28
CA VAL A 355 -2.85 26.34 -10.50
C VAL A 355 -1.91 26.26 -11.70
N VAL A 356 -2.07 25.21 -12.49
CA VAL A 356 -1.29 24.95 -13.71
C VAL A 356 -1.72 25.92 -14.81
N GLU A 357 -0.75 26.46 -15.54
CA GLU A 357 -1.00 27.29 -16.72
C GLU A 357 -0.75 26.47 -18.00
N PRO A 358 -1.73 26.41 -18.92
CA PRO A 358 -1.44 26.07 -20.31
C PRO A 358 -0.49 27.12 -20.89
N TYR A 359 0.71 26.70 -21.29
CA TYR A 359 1.81 27.61 -21.57
C TYR A 359 2.57 27.19 -22.82
N LEU A 360 2.77 28.13 -23.76
CA LEU A 360 3.52 27.90 -24.99
C LEU A 360 5.01 27.80 -24.67
N SER A 361 5.61 26.64 -24.96
CA SER A 361 7.03 26.42 -24.70
C SER A 361 7.65 25.40 -25.64
N THR A 362 8.95 25.58 -25.95
CA THR A 362 9.73 24.60 -26.68
C THR A 362 10.27 23.56 -25.73
N GLN A 363 9.87 22.31 -25.93
CA GLN A 363 10.17 21.19 -25.05
C GLN A 363 10.59 19.96 -25.87
N TRP A 364 11.12 18.95 -25.16
CA TRP A 364 11.40 17.62 -25.69
C TRP A 364 10.27 16.67 -25.38
N PHE A 365 9.90 15.84 -26.37
CA PHE A 365 8.78 14.90 -26.30
C PHE A 365 9.18 13.52 -26.77
N VAL A 366 8.52 12.50 -26.20
CA VAL A 366 8.53 11.13 -26.71
C VAL A 366 7.22 10.87 -27.46
N LYS A 367 7.31 10.39 -28.68
CA LYS A 367 6.15 9.86 -29.44
C LYS A 367 5.71 8.55 -28.80
N MET A 368 4.55 8.57 -28.15
CA MET A 368 4.11 7.45 -27.34
C MET A 368 3.35 6.39 -28.13
N ALA A 369 2.62 6.73 -29.18
CA ALA A 369 1.79 5.77 -29.90
C ALA A 369 2.52 4.50 -30.36
N PRO A 370 3.71 4.55 -31.00
CA PRO A 370 4.41 3.34 -31.42
C PRO A 370 4.89 2.46 -30.28
N LEU A 371 5.26 3.08 -29.14
CA LEU A 371 5.70 2.37 -27.93
C LEU A 371 4.52 1.72 -27.20
N ALA A 372 3.40 2.42 -27.14
CA ALA A 372 2.16 1.92 -26.53
C ALA A 372 1.57 0.74 -27.33
N GLU A 373 1.57 0.80 -28.65
CA GLU A 373 1.11 -0.31 -29.50
C GLU A 373 1.85 -1.61 -29.22
N LYS A 374 3.17 -1.57 -29.08
CA LYS A 374 3.99 -2.72 -28.72
C LYS A 374 3.63 -3.26 -27.33
N ALA A 375 3.44 -2.38 -26.36
CA ALA A 375 3.08 -2.75 -25.01
C ALA A 375 1.68 -3.37 -24.90
N VAL A 376 0.69 -2.84 -25.63
CA VAL A 376 -0.66 -3.42 -25.73
C VAL A 376 -0.60 -4.78 -26.42
N ALA A 377 0.18 -4.92 -27.49
CA ALA A 377 0.36 -6.21 -28.19
C ALA A 377 0.98 -7.28 -27.29
N LEU A 378 1.89 -6.92 -26.39
CA LEU A 378 2.45 -7.85 -25.41
C LEU A 378 1.37 -8.47 -24.53
N GLN A 379 0.41 -7.69 -24.07
CA GLN A 379 -0.68 -8.16 -23.20
C GLN A 379 -1.66 -9.10 -23.88
N GLN A 380 -1.61 -9.23 -25.19
CA GLN A 380 -2.36 -10.23 -25.95
C GLN A 380 -1.72 -11.64 -25.93
N LYS A 381 -0.50 -11.76 -25.45
CA LYS A 381 0.28 -12.99 -25.46
C LYS A 381 0.33 -13.61 -24.07
N GLU A 382 -0.49 -14.60 -23.77
CA GLU A 382 -0.65 -15.20 -22.45
C GLU A 382 0.65 -15.60 -21.74
N GLU A 383 1.63 -16.15 -22.47
CA GLU A 383 2.89 -16.63 -21.87
C GLU A 383 3.95 -15.52 -21.67
N GLU A 384 3.84 -14.43 -22.45
CA GLU A 384 4.84 -13.36 -22.46
C GLU A 384 4.35 -12.10 -21.73
N LYS A 385 3.04 -11.97 -21.49
CA LYS A 385 2.44 -10.77 -20.91
C LYS A 385 2.91 -10.52 -19.47
N VAL A 386 2.74 -9.28 -19.01
CA VAL A 386 2.85 -8.92 -17.60
C VAL A 386 1.56 -9.31 -16.87
N THR A 387 1.68 -10.09 -15.81
CA THR A 387 0.52 -10.47 -14.99
C THR A 387 0.26 -9.43 -13.91
N PHE A 388 -0.91 -8.79 -13.96
CA PHE A 388 -1.34 -7.83 -12.93
C PHE A 388 -2.06 -8.56 -11.79
N VAL A 389 -1.67 -8.29 -10.57
CA VAL A 389 -2.31 -8.83 -9.36
C VAL A 389 -2.74 -7.66 -8.47
N PRO A 390 -4.06 -7.41 -8.26
CA PRO A 390 -5.21 -8.09 -8.89
C PRO A 390 -5.38 -7.79 -10.39
N GLU A 391 -5.96 -8.73 -11.12
CA GLU A 391 -6.17 -8.67 -12.58
C GLU A 391 -6.92 -7.42 -13.06
N ARG A 392 -7.82 -6.87 -12.23
CA ARG A 392 -8.59 -5.65 -12.60
C ARG A 392 -7.72 -4.47 -13.01
N PHE A 393 -6.50 -4.37 -12.52
CA PHE A 393 -5.56 -3.29 -12.86
C PHE A 393 -4.98 -3.42 -14.27
N GLU A 394 -5.01 -4.60 -14.89
CA GLU A 394 -4.66 -4.75 -16.30
C GLU A 394 -5.57 -3.91 -17.20
N ASN A 395 -6.89 -3.93 -16.96
CA ASN A 395 -7.84 -3.11 -17.70
C ASN A 395 -7.59 -1.61 -17.50
N THR A 396 -7.23 -1.19 -16.29
CA THR A 396 -6.85 0.20 -15.99
C THR A 396 -5.62 0.62 -16.79
N TYR A 397 -4.60 -0.23 -16.81
CA TYR A 397 -3.37 -0.03 -17.57
C TYR A 397 -3.64 0.06 -19.09
N LEU A 398 -4.39 -0.90 -19.65
CA LEU A 398 -4.68 -0.95 -21.07
C LEU A 398 -5.46 0.26 -21.57
N ARG A 399 -6.49 0.70 -20.84
CA ARG A 399 -7.26 1.90 -21.19
C ARG A 399 -6.38 3.15 -21.27
N TRP A 400 -5.44 3.28 -20.37
CA TRP A 400 -4.52 4.40 -20.38
C TRP A 400 -3.55 4.32 -21.58
N MET A 401 -3.00 3.13 -21.86
CA MET A 401 -2.10 2.92 -22.99
C MET A 401 -2.75 3.17 -24.34
N GLU A 402 -4.01 2.82 -24.49
CA GLU A 402 -4.79 3.05 -25.72
C GLU A 402 -5.07 4.54 -25.98
N ASN A 403 -5.09 5.37 -24.96
CA ASN A 403 -5.39 6.80 -25.02
C ASN A 403 -4.18 7.68 -24.66
N ILE A 404 -2.99 7.15 -24.74
CA ILE A 404 -1.78 7.85 -24.31
C ILE A 404 -1.42 8.98 -25.28
N HIS A 405 -1.04 10.12 -24.72
CA HIS A 405 -0.51 11.27 -25.44
C HIS A 405 1.03 11.29 -25.41
N ASP A 406 1.63 12.10 -26.30
CA ASP A 406 3.07 12.27 -26.31
C ASP A 406 3.56 12.82 -24.96
N TRP A 407 4.66 12.28 -24.49
CA TRP A 407 5.19 12.55 -23.17
C TRP A 407 6.21 13.69 -23.23
N CYS A 408 5.94 14.82 -22.57
CA CYS A 408 6.89 15.89 -22.35
C CYS A 408 7.93 15.45 -21.33
N ILE A 409 9.19 15.30 -21.75
CA ILE A 409 10.26 14.73 -20.94
C ILE A 409 11.28 15.74 -20.42
N SER A 410 11.25 16.99 -20.90
CA SER A 410 12.17 18.03 -20.42
C SER A 410 11.62 18.77 -19.19
N ARG A 411 12.53 19.08 -18.26
CA ARG A 411 12.23 19.82 -17.03
C ARG A 411 13.26 20.94 -16.86
N GLN A 412 12.80 22.12 -16.47
CA GLN A 412 13.61 23.32 -16.25
C GLN A 412 14.20 23.33 -14.84
N LEU A 413 14.95 22.28 -14.54
CA LEU A 413 15.61 22.00 -13.27
C LEU A 413 17.12 21.88 -13.46
N TRP A 414 17.86 21.89 -12.36
CA TRP A 414 19.30 21.56 -12.37
C TRP A 414 19.58 20.15 -11.84
N TRP A 415 18.77 19.69 -10.91
CA TRP A 415 18.89 18.36 -10.33
C TRP A 415 18.19 17.30 -11.19
N GLY A 416 18.98 16.49 -11.87
CA GLY A 416 18.50 15.44 -12.75
C GLY A 416 19.51 15.10 -13.85
N HIS A 417 19.10 14.26 -14.79
CA HIS A 417 19.89 13.91 -15.97
C HIS A 417 19.82 15.04 -16.99
N ARG A 418 20.91 15.73 -17.19
CA ARG A 418 20.97 16.80 -18.19
C ARG A 418 20.80 16.23 -19.59
N ILE A 419 19.94 16.84 -20.38
CA ILE A 419 19.63 16.39 -21.74
C ILE A 419 20.90 16.35 -22.59
N PRO A 420 21.24 15.19 -23.22
CA PRO A 420 22.45 15.02 -24.01
C PRO A 420 22.28 15.57 -25.43
N ALA A 421 21.95 16.83 -25.51
CA ALA A 421 21.79 17.59 -26.74
C ALA A 421 22.57 18.88 -26.65
N TRP A 422 23.21 19.29 -27.74
CA TRP A 422 24.01 20.51 -27.86
C TRP A 422 23.54 21.31 -29.07
N TYR A 423 23.59 22.64 -28.92
CA TYR A 423 23.21 23.58 -29.95
C TYR A 423 24.46 24.37 -30.39
N HIS A 424 24.75 24.33 -31.71
CA HIS A 424 25.86 25.10 -32.26
C HIS A 424 25.59 26.61 -32.13
N LYS A 425 26.56 27.34 -31.58
CA LYS A 425 26.42 28.73 -31.19
C LYS A 425 26.08 29.66 -32.35
N GLU A 426 26.59 29.36 -33.54
CA GLU A 426 26.41 30.19 -34.73
C GLU A 426 25.27 29.70 -35.62
N THR A 427 25.16 28.41 -35.85
CA THR A 427 24.20 27.84 -36.83
C THR A 427 22.88 27.42 -36.21
N GLY A 428 22.83 27.20 -34.88
CA GLY A 428 21.68 26.63 -34.20
C GLY A 428 21.46 25.14 -34.50
N GLU A 429 22.40 24.48 -35.16
CA GLU A 429 22.36 23.04 -35.43
C GLU A 429 22.31 22.27 -34.13
N VAL A 430 21.48 21.20 -34.08
CA VAL A 430 21.32 20.32 -32.93
C VAL A 430 22.14 19.07 -33.08
N TYR A 431 23.00 18.80 -32.12
CA TYR A 431 23.75 17.54 -31.99
C TYR A 431 23.19 16.75 -30.78
N VAL A 432 22.88 15.51 -30.98
CA VAL A 432 22.45 14.57 -29.92
C VAL A 432 23.41 13.38 -29.87
N GLY A 433 23.99 13.11 -28.74
CA GLY A 433 24.97 12.06 -28.58
C GLY A 433 25.20 11.69 -27.12
N THR A 434 25.75 10.51 -26.88
CA THR A 434 26.14 10.06 -25.52
C THR A 434 27.34 10.80 -24.98
N GLU A 435 28.15 11.35 -25.87
CA GLU A 435 29.30 12.18 -25.56
C GLU A 435 29.15 13.56 -26.18
N ALA A 436 29.77 14.56 -25.59
CA ALA A 436 29.80 15.91 -26.14
C ALA A 436 30.48 15.96 -27.51
N PRO A 437 30.13 16.93 -28.38
CA PRO A 437 30.83 17.17 -29.64
C PRO A 437 32.32 17.41 -29.41
N ALA A 438 33.18 16.98 -30.36
CA ALA A 438 34.62 17.09 -30.26
C ALA A 438 35.11 18.52 -30.14
N ASP A 439 34.39 19.46 -30.75
CA ASP A 439 34.64 20.93 -30.74
C ASP A 439 33.68 21.64 -29.77
N ILE A 440 33.61 21.18 -28.55
CA ILE A 440 32.65 21.57 -27.49
C ILE A 440 32.59 23.10 -27.28
N GLU A 441 33.67 23.80 -27.55
CA GLU A 441 33.74 25.27 -27.45
C GLU A 441 32.75 26.01 -28.38
N ASN A 442 32.32 25.34 -29.47
CA ASN A 442 31.32 25.85 -30.41
C ASN A 442 29.88 25.51 -30.08
N TRP A 443 29.66 24.77 -29.01
CA TRP A 443 28.35 24.25 -28.64
C TRP A 443 27.92 24.65 -27.25
N ASN A 444 26.61 24.80 -27.05
CA ASN A 444 26.00 24.91 -25.74
C ASN A 444 25.14 23.69 -25.50
N GLN A 445 25.38 23.00 -24.38
CA GLN A 445 24.51 21.90 -23.96
C GLN A 445 23.15 22.43 -23.51
N ASP A 446 22.08 21.67 -23.79
CA ASP A 446 20.74 21.96 -23.30
C ASP A 446 20.77 22.18 -21.77
N ASN A 447 20.05 23.18 -21.31
CA ASN A 447 20.02 23.54 -19.88
C ASN A 447 19.04 22.69 -19.09
N ASP A 448 18.10 22.04 -19.77
CA ASP A 448 17.06 21.23 -19.15
C ASP A 448 17.58 19.85 -18.73
N VAL A 449 16.88 19.26 -17.78
CA VAL A 449 17.07 17.88 -17.37
C VAL A 449 15.87 17.04 -17.79
N LEU A 450 16.03 15.72 -17.81
CA LEU A 450 14.95 14.80 -18.09
C LEU A 450 14.03 14.62 -16.87
N ASP A 451 12.76 14.36 -17.14
CA ASP A 451 11.78 13.93 -16.14
C ASP A 451 12.32 12.74 -15.34
N THR A 452 12.14 12.75 -14.03
CA THR A 452 12.61 11.67 -13.15
C THR A 452 12.05 10.31 -13.59
N TRP A 453 10.83 10.27 -14.12
CA TRP A 453 10.22 9.05 -14.61
C TRP A 453 10.86 8.47 -15.88
N PHE A 454 11.66 9.25 -16.58
CA PHE A 454 12.45 8.78 -17.72
C PHE A 454 13.55 7.80 -17.27
N SER A 455 14.29 8.15 -16.24
CA SER A 455 15.30 7.26 -15.65
C SER A 455 14.67 6.14 -14.83
N SER A 456 13.62 6.42 -14.08
CA SER A 456 12.91 5.42 -13.27
C SER A 456 12.31 4.29 -14.11
N ALA A 457 11.92 4.58 -15.35
CA ALA A 457 11.41 3.59 -16.30
C ALA A 457 12.45 2.54 -16.72
N LEU A 458 13.74 2.82 -16.56
CA LEU A 458 14.83 1.91 -16.91
C LEU A 458 15.24 1.02 -15.73
N TRP A 459 14.68 1.25 -14.56
CA TRP A 459 15.09 0.66 -13.29
C TRP A 459 15.24 -0.86 -13.30
N PRO A 460 14.33 -1.66 -13.88
CA PRO A 460 14.45 -3.11 -13.88
C PRO A 460 15.69 -3.65 -14.60
N PHE A 461 16.23 -2.95 -15.59
CA PHE A 461 17.36 -3.41 -16.38
C PHE A 461 18.62 -2.53 -16.25
N SER A 462 18.49 -1.24 -16.05
CA SER A 462 19.63 -0.35 -15.82
C SER A 462 20.37 -0.69 -14.52
N THR A 463 19.65 -1.10 -13.48
CA THR A 463 20.22 -1.52 -12.20
C THR A 463 21.05 -2.79 -12.29
N LEU A 464 20.79 -3.62 -13.28
CA LEU A 464 21.49 -4.90 -13.49
C LEU A 464 22.67 -4.79 -14.46
N GLY A 465 23.01 -3.57 -14.88
CA GLY A 465 24.20 -3.29 -15.67
C GLY A 465 23.95 -2.94 -17.14
N TRP A 466 22.70 -3.03 -17.64
CA TRP A 466 22.38 -2.53 -18.97
C TRP A 466 22.79 -1.04 -19.09
N PRO A 467 23.40 -0.55 -20.16
CA PRO A 467 23.45 -1.11 -21.51
C PRO A 467 24.57 -2.10 -21.79
N ASN A 468 25.35 -2.52 -20.80
CA ASN A 468 26.30 -3.62 -20.97
C ASN A 468 25.52 -4.96 -20.96
N GLU A 469 25.17 -5.48 -22.14
CA GLU A 469 24.46 -6.74 -22.28
C GLU A 469 25.27 -7.97 -21.84
N ASP A 470 26.58 -7.81 -21.65
CA ASP A 470 27.47 -8.84 -21.11
C ASP A 470 27.55 -8.83 -19.59
N SER A 471 26.88 -7.91 -18.92
CA SER A 471 26.77 -7.91 -17.46
C SER A 471 26.25 -9.25 -16.94
N ALA A 472 26.97 -9.84 -16.01
CA ALA A 472 26.57 -11.11 -15.39
C ALA A 472 25.20 -10.98 -14.66
N ASP A 473 25.00 -9.88 -13.96
CA ASP A 473 23.74 -9.61 -13.26
C ASP A 473 22.57 -9.44 -14.24
N PHE A 474 22.77 -8.72 -15.35
CA PHE A 474 21.74 -8.56 -16.36
C PHE A 474 21.35 -9.90 -17.00
N LYS A 475 22.32 -10.70 -17.41
CA LYS A 475 22.08 -12.02 -18.01
C LYS A 475 21.37 -12.99 -17.06
N ARG A 476 21.65 -12.90 -15.75
CA ARG A 476 21.11 -13.85 -14.77
C ARG A 476 19.76 -13.42 -14.20
N TYR A 477 19.61 -12.15 -13.85
CA TYR A 477 18.50 -11.66 -13.03
C TYR A 477 17.43 -10.87 -13.79
N TYR A 478 17.68 -10.49 -15.04
CA TYR A 478 16.68 -9.88 -15.91
C TYR A 478 15.99 -10.97 -16.76
N SER A 479 14.73 -10.94 -17.00
CA SER A 479 13.59 -10.12 -16.53
C SER A 479 13.33 -10.43 -15.04
N THR A 480 12.93 -9.42 -14.25
CA THR A 480 12.66 -9.61 -12.84
C THR A 480 11.39 -10.43 -12.61
N ASP A 481 11.25 -11.07 -11.45
CA ASP A 481 10.14 -11.98 -11.18
C ASP A 481 8.88 -11.28 -10.72
N ALA A 482 9.00 -10.31 -9.83
CA ALA A 482 7.89 -9.53 -9.33
C ALA A 482 8.27 -8.06 -9.16
N LEU A 483 7.30 -7.20 -9.41
CA LEU A 483 7.31 -5.79 -9.04
C LEU A 483 6.19 -5.54 -8.05
N VAL A 484 6.46 -4.85 -6.97
CA VAL A 484 5.44 -4.47 -5.97
C VAL A 484 5.34 -2.95 -5.94
N THR A 485 4.15 -2.41 -6.09
CA THR A 485 3.94 -0.96 -6.10
C THR A 485 2.49 -0.58 -5.78
N GLY A 486 2.24 0.68 -5.42
CA GLY A 486 0.91 1.22 -5.24
C GLY A 486 0.16 1.45 -6.55
N TYR A 487 -1.16 1.43 -6.51
CA TYR A 487 -1.99 1.68 -7.71
C TYR A 487 -1.87 3.12 -8.23
N ASP A 488 -1.43 4.04 -7.41
CA ASP A 488 -1.30 5.46 -7.73
C ASP A 488 -0.18 5.78 -8.73
N ILE A 489 0.76 4.87 -8.93
CA ILE A 489 1.88 5.05 -9.86
C ILE A 489 1.90 4.03 -11.02
N ILE A 490 0.78 3.42 -11.33
CA ILE A 490 0.67 2.52 -12.49
C ILE A 490 1.04 3.26 -13.78
N PHE A 491 0.54 4.47 -13.98
CA PHE A 491 0.78 5.26 -15.19
C PHE A 491 2.15 5.94 -15.18
N PHE A 492 2.59 6.41 -14.01
CA PHE A 492 3.88 7.06 -13.86
C PHE A 492 5.05 6.11 -14.05
N TRP A 493 4.94 4.89 -13.50
CA TRP A 493 6.08 3.99 -13.41
C TRP A 493 5.86 2.65 -14.08
N VAL A 494 4.84 1.90 -13.73
CA VAL A 494 4.62 0.53 -14.27
C VAL A 494 4.54 0.54 -15.79
N SER A 495 3.67 1.37 -16.37
CA SER A 495 3.49 1.47 -17.81
C SER A 495 4.78 1.88 -18.54
N ARG A 496 5.51 2.83 -17.96
CA ARG A 496 6.78 3.32 -18.52
C ARG A 496 7.89 2.30 -18.47
N MET A 497 7.97 1.51 -17.40
CA MET A 497 8.88 0.37 -17.34
C MET A 497 8.55 -0.68 -18.41
N ILE A 498 7.28 -0.96 -18.63
CA ILE A 498 6.86 -1.97 -19.61
C ILE A 498 7.26 -1.55 -21.02
N PHE A 499 6.91 -0.34 -21.49
CA PHE A 499 7.25 0.03 -22.85
C PHE A 499 8.76 0.27 -23.05
N GLN A 500 9.47 0.80 -22.08
CA GLN A 500 10.92 0.97 -22.16
C GLN A 500 11.64 -0.39 -22.13
N GLY A 501 11.22 -1.30 -21.26
CA GLY A 501 11.76 -2.67 -21.22
C GLY A 501 11.62 -3.37 -22.56
N LEU A 502 10.43 -3.32 -23.17
CA LEU A 502 10.20 -3.88 -24.47
C LEU A 502 11.06 -3.26 -25.57
N GLU A 503 11.17 -1.93 -25.57
CA GLU A 503 11.91 -1.22 -26.64
C GLU A 503 13.41 -1.51 -26.60
N PHE A 504 14.00 -1.62 -25.40
CA PHE A 504 15.44 -1.70 -25.23
C PHE A 504 15.97 -3.10 -24.97
N THR A 505 15.15 -4.00 -24.42
CA THR A 505 15.58 -5.39 -24.14
C THR A 505 14.82 -6.43 -24.97
N GLY A 506 13.70 -6.07 -25.56
CA GLY A 506 12.83 -6.99 -26.30
C GLY A 506 11.96 -7.89 -25.42
N GLU A 507 12.03 -7.73 -24.10
CA GLU A 507 11.32 -8.55 -23.12
C GLU A 507 10.52 -7.70 -22.14
N ARG A 508 9.50 -8.33 -21.50
CA ARG A 508 8.83 -7.71 -20.36
C ARG A 508 9.83 -7.44 -19.23
N PRO A 509 9.74 -6.30 -18.52
CA PRO A 509 10.71 -5.98 -17.48
C PRO A 509 10.53 -6.79 -16.20
N PHE A 510 9.31 -7.28 -15.96
CA PHE A 510 8.94 -8.14 -14.83
C PHE A 510 7.81 -9.09 -15.25
N LYS A 511 7.72 -10.25 -14.59
CA LYS A 511 6.68 -11.25 -14.88
C LYS A 511 5.35 -10.86 -14.25
N ASP A 512 5.36 -10.61 -12.94
CA ASP A 512 4.19 -10.24 -12.16
C ASP A 512 4.33 -8.81 -11.64
N VAL A 513 3.21 -8.08 -11.60
CA VAL A 513 3.13 -6.80 -10.91
C VAL A 513 2.04 -6.89 -9.83
N LEU A 514 2.48 -6.83 -8.57
CA LEU A 514 1.60 -6.82 -7.41
C LEU A 514 1.26 -5.37 -7.06
N ILE A 515 -0.01 -5.03 -7.20
CA ILE A 515 -0.54 -3.70 -6.93
C ILE A 515 -1.21 -3.68 -5.56
N HIS A 516 -0.73 -2.82 -4.67
CA HIS A 516 -1.35 -2.57 -3.37
C HIS A 516 -2.07 -1.22 -3.34
N GLY A 517 -2.93 -1.03 -2.33
CA GLY A 517 -3.62 0.23 -2.10
C GLY A 517 -2.79 1.24 -1.32
N LEU A 518 -3.45 2.26 -0.79
CA LEU A 518 -2.84 3.32 0.02
C LEU A 518 -3.16 3.09 1.51
N VAL A 519 -2.28 3.59 2.38
CA VAL A 519 -2.53 3.60 3.82
C VAL A 519 -3.42 4.80 4.16
N ARG A 520 -4.50 4.52 4.88
CA ARG A 520 -5.46 5.52 5.36
C ARG A 520 -5.49 5.56 6.89
N ASP A 521 -5.95 6.67 7.44
CA ASP A 521 -6.16 6.78 8.88
C ASP A 521 -7.38 5.95 9.36
N GLU A 522 -7.63 5.92 10.66
CA GLU A 522 -8.75 5.17 11.24
C GLU A 522 -10.13 5.61 10.72
N GLN A 523 -10.27 6.86 10.29
CA GLN A 523 -11.48 7.40 9.68
C GLN A 523 -11.57 7.12 8.17
N GLY A 524 -10.56 6.48 7.58
CA GLY A 524 -10.52 6.16 6.16
C GLY A 524 -10.04 7.31 5.26
N ARG A 525 -9.45 8.36 5.83
CA ARG A 525 -8.91 9.51 5.08
C ARG A 525 -7.48 9.22 4.64
N LYS A 526 -7.10 9.72 3.46
CA LYS A 526 -5.71 9.67 3.00
C LYS A 526 -4.80 10.41 3.99
N MET A 527 -3.70 9.79 4.38
CA MET A 527 -2.70 10.43 5.22
C MET A 527 -1.97 11.53 4.45
N SER A 528 -1.90 12.72 5.01
CA SER A 528 -1.20 13.85 4.42
C SER A 528 -0.59 14.77 5.49
N LYS A 529 0.45 15.50 5.11
CA LYS A 529 1.08 16.49 6.01
C LYS A 529 0.13 17.63 6.38
N SER A 530 -0.74 18.02 5.44
CA SER A 530 -1.71 19.08 5.65
C SER A 530 -2.80 18.72 6.66
N LEU A 531 -3.20 17.45 6.75
CA LEU A 531 -4.16 16.95 7.73
C LEU A 531 -3.53 16.60 9.08
N GLY A 532 -2.18 16.48 9.14
CA GLY A 532 -1.46 16.10 10.36
C GLY A 532 -1.82 14.68 10.86
N ASN A 533 -2.38 13.82 10.01
CA ASN A 533 -2.82 12.48 10.33
C ASN A 533 -1.79 11.39 9.93
N GLY A 534 -0.60 11.79 9.50
CA GLY A 534 0.49 10.87 9.16
C GLY A 534 1.08 10.21 10.40
N ILE A 535 1.40 8.92 10.29
CA ILE A 535 2.05 8.14 11.35
C ILE A 535 3.43 7.73 10.86
N ASP A 536 4.45 8.01 11.68
CA ASP A 536 5.82 7.57 11.40
C ASP A 536 5.95 6.08 11.72
N PRO A 537 6.37 5.23 10.75
CA PRO A 537 6.60 3.81 11.01
C PRO A 537 7.64 3.57 12.11
N MET A 538 8.58 4.49 12.34
CA MET A 538 9.56 4.38 13.42
C MET A 538 8.92 4.47 14.81
N ASP A 539 7.90 5.29 14.98
CA ASP A 539 7.13 5.39 16.22
C ASP A 539 6.36 4.09 16.51
N VAL A 540 5.84 3.46 15.47
CA VAL A 540 5.15 2.16 15.57
C VAL A 540 6.14 1.07 16.01
N ILE A 541 7.32 1.03 15.38
CA ILE A 541 8.38 0.06 15.70
C ILE A 541 8.90 0.27 17.15
N GLU A 542 9.10 1.51 17.57
CA GLU A 542 9.53 1.82 18.95
C GLU A 542 8.52 1.29 19.96
N LYS A 543 7.24 1.46 19.70
CA LYS A 543 6.16 1.09 20.62
C LYS A 543 5.87 -0.42 20.64
N TYR A 544 5.84 -1.09 19.49
CA TYR A 544 5.39 -2.48 19.36
C TYR A 544 6.36 -3.42 18.63
N GLY A 545 7.45 -2.89 18.08
CA GLY A 545 8.41 -3.68 17.31
C GLY A 545 8.09 -3.81 15.83
N ALA A 546 9.12 -4.14 15.05
CA ALA A 546 9.00 -4.31 13.60
C ALA A 546 8.10 -5.49 13.23
N ASP A 547 8.20 -6.61 13.93
CA ASP A 547 7.41 -7.81 13.64
C ASP A 547 5.91 -7.57 13.75
N ALA A 548 5.47 -6.84 14.78
CA ALA A 548 4.06 -6.50 14.96
C ALA A 548 3.55 -5.58 13.83
N MET A 549 4.31 -4.57 13.46
CA MET A 549 3.98 -3.68 12.35
C MET A 549 3.92 -4.44 11.02
N ARG A 550 4.94 -5.25 10.72
CA ARG A 550 5.02 -6.03 9.48
C ARG A 550 3.85 -6.98 9.31
N PHE A 551 3.51 -7.72 10.34
CA PHE A 551 2.39 -8.66 10.30
C PHE A 551 1.06 -7.93 10.08
N PHE A 552 0.83 -6.83 10.79
CA PHE A 552 -0.36 -6.01 10.58
C PHE A 552 -0.44 -5.46 9.14
N LEU A 553 0.64 -4.86 8.64
CA LEU A 553 0.69 -4.28 7.30
C LEU A 553 0.46 -5.33 6.20
N SER A 554 1.02 -6.52 6.35
CA SER A 554 0.91 -7.58 5.34
C SER A 554 -0.43 -8.32 5.36
N THR A 555 -1.13 -8.34 6.50
CA THR A 555 -2.37 -9.10 6.68
C THR A 555 -3.63 -8.24 6.84
N GLY A 556 -3.47 -6.94 6.92
CA GLY A 556 -4.55 -6.00 7.27
C GLY A 556 -5.51 -5.64 6.13
N SER A 557 -5.22 -6.00 4.88
CA SER A 557 -6.06 -5.74 3.72
C SER A 557 -5.98 -6.84 2.67
N ALA A 558 -6.99 -6.90 1.79
CA ALA A 558 -6.95 -7.76 0.60
C ALA A 558 -6.10 -7.12 -0.52
N PRO A 559 -5.58 -7.91 -1.49
CA PRO A 559 -4.81 -7.39 -2.60
C PRO A 559 -5.51 -6.24 -3.34
N GLY A 560 -4.78 -5.16 -3.59
CA GLY A 560 -5.27 -3.97 -4.30
C GLY A 560 -6.22 -3.07 -3.51
N GLN A 561 -6.51 -3.38 -2.26
CA GLN A 561 -7.36 -2.57 -1.38
C GLN A 561 -6.52 -1.64 -0.51
N ASP A 562 -7.12 -0.50 -0.13
CA ASP A 562 -6.52 0.40 0.84
C ASP A 562 -6.46 -0.24 2.24
N LEU A 563 -5.45 0.13 3.01
CA LEU A 563 -5.23 -0.32 4.37
C LEU A 563 -5.63 0.79 5.35
N ARG A 564 -6.58 0.54 6.23
CA ARG A 564 -6.86 1.40 7.37
C ARG A 564 -5.90 1.07 8.50
N PHE A 565 -5.03 2.01 8.82
CA PHE A 565 -4.10 1.86 9.92
C PHE A 565 -4.79 2.04 11.27
N SER A 566 -4.52 1.13 12.19
CA SER A 566 -4.99 1.20 13.57
C SER A 566 -3.88 0.76 14.52
N MET A 567 -3.52 1.62 15.46
CA MET A 567 -2.52 1.31 16.48
C MET A 567 -2.99 0.18 17.41
N GLU A 568 -4.29 0.10 17.70
CA GLU A 568 -4.90 -0.98 18.48
C GLU A 568 -4.73 -2.35 17.82
N LYS A 569 -4.85 -2.41 16.49
CA LYS A 569 -4.61 -3.65 15.74
C LYS A 569 -3.14 -4.07 15.75
N VAL A 570 -2.22 -3.12 15.71
CA VAL A 570 -0.79 -3.41 15.89
C VAL A 570 -0.52 -3.94 17.29
N GLU A 571 -1.15 -3.37 18.32
CA GLU A 571 -1.08 -3.88 19.69
C GLU A 571 -1.62 -5.31 19.80
N SER A 572 -2.72 -5.62 19.13
CA SER A 572 -3.27 -6.98 19.07
C SER A 572 -2.26 -7.96 18.47
N THR A 573 -1.52 -7.55 17.44
CA THR A 573 -0.44 -8.35 16.87
C THR A 573 0.73 -8.52 17.86
N TRP A 574 1.08 -7.48 18.59
CA TRP A 574 2.08 -7.58 19.65
C TRP A 574 1.67 -8.60 20.73
N ASN A 575 0.39 -8.62 21.13
CA ASN A 575 -0.16 -9.63 22.03
C ASN A 575 -0.06 -11.05 21.45
N PHE A 576 -0.27 -11.20 20.16
CA PHE A 576 -0.05 -12.47 19.46
C PHE A 576 1.41 -12.92 19.54
N ILE A 577 2.35 -12.02 19.31
CA ILE A 577 3.79 -12.33 19.41
C ILE A 577 4.15 -12.70 20.86
N ASN A 578 3.59 -12.01 21.85
CA ASN A 578 3.79 -12.34 23.25
C ASN A 578 3.29 -13.74 23.61
N LYS A 579 2.16 -14.17 23.02
CA LYS A 579 1.65 -15.54 23.14
C LYS A 579 2.60 -16.57 22.52
N ILE A 580 3.13 -16.28 21.32
CA ILE A 580 4.15 -17.12 20.67
C ILE A 580 5.38 -17.25 21.55
N TRP A 581 5.84 -16.14 22.13
CA TRP A 581 7.00 -16.11 23.02
C TRP A 581 6.80 -17.00 24.23
N ASN A 582 5.68 -16.88 24.90
CA ASN A 582 5.36 -17.72 26.09
C ASN A 582 5.23 -19.19 25.75
N ALA A 583 4.60 -19.53 24.63
CA ALA A 583 4.50 -20.89 24.13
C ALA A 583 5.89 -21.47 23.81
N SER A 584 6.75 -20.69 23.16
CA SER A 584 8.13 -21.07 22.85
C SER A 584 8.96 -21.30 24.10
N ARG A 585 8.79 -20.47 25.12
CA ARG A 585 9.45 -20.66 26.43
C ARG A 585 9.03 -21.98 27.08
N PHE A 586 7.73 -22.28 27.04
CA PHE A 586 7.24 -23.57 27.57
C PHE A 586 7.90 -24.75 26.84
N VAL A 587 7.94 -24.71 25.51
CA VAL A 587 8.60 -25.76 24.71
C VAL A 587 10.07 -25.88 25.09
N LEU A 588 10.81 -24.79 25.14
CA LEU A 588 12.25 -24.78 25.45
C LEU A 588 12.56 -25.29 26.86
N MET A 589 11.71 -24.96 27.84
CA MET A 589 11.88 -25.46 29.22
C MET A 589 11.69 -26.99 29.32
N ASN A 590 11.01 -27.60 28.37
CA ASN A 590 10.80 -29.04 28.31
C ASN A 590 11.76 -29.78 27.37
N MET A 591 12.67 -29.06 26.70
CA MET A 591 13.63 -29.69 25.76
C MET A 591 14.84 -30.28 26.45
N ASP A 592 15.15 -29.88 27.70
CA ASP A 592 16.42 -30.16 28.38
C ASP A 592 17.63 -29.75 27.47
N ASP A 593 18.58 -30.65 27.23
CA ASP A 593 19.70 -30.42 26.33
C ASP A 593 19.57 -31.20 25.01
N MET A 594 18.30 -31.45 24.56
CA MET A 594 18.03 -32.16 23.32
C MET A 594 18.74 -31.52 22.11
N LYS A 595 19.46 -32.36 21.38
CA LYS A 595 20.10 -31.94 20.14
C LYS A 595 19.20 -32.18 18.92
N TYR A 596 19.48 -31.52 17.81
CA TYR A 596 18.71 -31.66 16.58
C TYR A 596 18.64 -33.10 16.09
N GLU A 597 19.75 -33.85 16.18
CA GLU A 597 19.85 -35.28 15.76
C GLU A 597 19.04 -36.20 16.64
N GLU A 598 18.66 -35.76 17.83
CA GLU A 598 17.85 -36.54 18.79
C GLU A 598 16.34 -36.41 18.58
N ILE A 599 15.92 -35.52 17.68
CA ILE A 599 14.49 -35.34 17.31
C ILE A 599 14.05 -36.58 16.54
N ASP A 600 13.18 -37.36 17.15
CA ASP A 600 12.69 -38.64 16.61
C ASP A 600 11.14 -38.62 16.50
N LEU A 601 10.65 -38.62 15.28
CA LEU A 601 9.22 -38.65 14.99
C LEU A 601 8.68 -40.06 14.69
N THR A 602 9.48 -41.09 14.89
CA THR A 602 9.08 -42.51 14.64
C THR A 602 8.39 -43.16 15.81
N GLY A 603 8.47 -42.59 17.03
CA GLY A 603 7.84 -43.08 18.22
C GLY A 603 6.31 -43.21 18.16
N GLU A 604 5.72 -43.93 19.08
CA GLU A 604 4.26 -44.06 19.21
C GLU A 604 3.65 -42.68 19.52
N LYS A 605 2.66 -42.29 18.75
CA LYS A 605 2.03 -40.98 18.80
C LYS A 605 0.63 -41.07 19.42
N SER A 606 0.32 -40.13 20.31
CA SER A 606 -1.04 -39.90 20.79
C SER A 606 -1.93 -39.35 19.66
N VAL A 607 -3.26 -39.34 19.89
CA VAL A 607 -4.19 -38.71 18.97
C VAL A 607 -3.89 -37.23 18.81
N ALA A 608 -3.50 -36.54 19.87
CA ALA A 608 -3.11 -35.15 19.84
C ALA A 608 -1.83 -34.92 19.02
N ASP A 609 -0.85 -35.80 19.13
CA ASP A 609 0.39 -35.76 18.34
C ASP A 609 0.11 -35.88 16.84
N LYS A 610 -0.67 -36.89 16.46
CA LYS A 610 -1.07 -37.11 15.07
C LYS A 610 -1.88 -35.96 14.50
N TRP A 611 -2.78 -35.41 15.31
CA TRP A 611 -3.58 -34.25 14.91
C TRP A 611 -2.74 -33.00 14.66
N ILE A 612 -1.85 -32.64 15.58
CA ILE A 612 -1.05 -31.40 15.37
C ILE A 612 -0.10 -31.50 14.17
N LEU A 613 0.45 -32.69 13.91
CA LEU A 613 1.28 -32.96 12.74
C LEU A 613 0.46 -32.85 11.44
N THR A 614 -0.77 -33.35 11.44
CA THR A 614 -1.72 -33.20 10.33
C THR A 614 -2.10 -31.76 10.10
N ARG A 615 -2.43 -31.03 11.16
CA ARG A 615 -2.73 -29.60 11.09
C ARG A 615 -1.54 -28.77 10.60
N LEU A 616 -0.32 -29.12 11.00
CA LEU A 616 0.90 -28.51 10.50
C LEU A 616 1.04 -28.71 8.99
N ASN A 617 0.84 -29.93 8.49
CA ASN A 617 0.87 -30.22 7.06
C ASN A 617 -0.16 -29.38 6.27
N GLU A 618 -1.39 -29.31 6.75
CA GLU A 618 -2.45 -28.50 6.14
C GLU A 618 -2.09 -27.00 6.15
N THR A 619 -1.46 -26.53 7.22
CA THR A 619 -1.00 -25.15 7.34
C THR A 619 0.16 -24.87 6.39
N ILE A 620 1.13 -25.77 6.27
CA ILE A 620 2.24 -25.65 5.30
C ILE A 620 1.69 -25.51 3.88
N GLU A 621 0.75 -26.38 3.51
CA GLU A 621 0.12 -26.34 2.17
C GLU A 621 -0.65 -25.04 1.95
N SER A 622 -1.47 -24.64 2.92
CA SER A 622 -2.28 -23.42 2.83
C SER A 622 -1.41 -22.16 2.73
N VAL A 623 -0.41 -22.03 3.58
CA VAL A 623 0.49 -20.88 3.58
C VAL A 623 1.27 -20.80 2.26
N THR A 624 1.85 -21.91 1.82
CA THR A 624 2.64 -21.97 0.58
C THR A 624 1.79 -21.58 -0.64
N ARG A 625 0.59 -22.17 -0.74
CA ARG A 625 -0.36 -21.86 -1.83
C ARG A 625 -0.80 -20.40 -1.85
N ASN A 626 -1.09 -19.83 -0.68
CA ASN A 626 -1.50 -18.43 -0.58
C ASN A 626 -0.33 -17.47 -0.88
N MET A 627 0.88 -17.83 -0.46
CA MET A 627 2.10 -17.04 -0.82
C MET A 627 2.33 -17.02 -2.32
N ASP A 628 2.17 -18.15 -3.01
CA ASP A 628 2.31 -18.24 -4.47
C ASP A 628 1.26 -17.41 -5.23
N LYS A 629 0.11 -17.12 -4.60
CA LYS A 629 -0.95 -16.27 -5.14
C LYS A 629 -0.88 -14.82 -4.68
N TYR A 630 0.13 -14.44 -3.91
CA TYR A 630 0.25 -13.12 -3.28
C TYR A 630 -0.87 -12.78 -2.28
N GLU A 631 -1.54 -13.80 -1.73
CA GLU A 631 -2.63 -13.65 -0.74
C GLU A 631 -2.07 -13.68 0.69
N PHE A 632 -1.29 -12.64 1.03
CA PHE A 632 -0.60 -12.56 2.33
C PHE A 632 -1.55 -12.56 3.53
N GLY A 633 -2.72 -11.94 3.39
CA GLY A 633 -3.74 -11.93 4.44
C GLY A 633 -4.25 -13.33 4.78
N GLU A 634 -4.50 -14.17 3.77
CA GLU A 634 -4.93 -15.56 3.96
C GLU A 634 -3.80 -16.45 4.53
N ALA A 635 -2.57 -16.25 4.04
CA ALA A 635 -1.40 -16.93 4.61
C ALA A 635 -1.23 -16.58 6.10
N GLY A 636 -1.30 -15.30 6.45
CA GLY A 636 -1.22 -14.85 7.84
C GLY A 636 -2.35 -15.36 8.72
N ARG A 637 -3.57 -15.44 8.18
CA ARG A 637 -4.72 -16.03 8.90
C ARG A 637 -4.53 -17.52 9.18
N SER A 638 -4.04 -18.27 8.21
CA SER A 638 -3.73 -19.69 8.40
C SER A 638 -2.69 -19.89 9.50
N LEU A 639 -1.63 -19.08 9.51
CA LEU A 639 -0.60 -19.10 10.56
C LEU A 639 -1.15 -18.71 11.92
N TYR A 640 -1.93 -17.65 11.97
CA TYR A 640 -2.54 -17.18 13.22
C TYR A 640 -3.42 -18.26 13.85
N ASN A 641 -4.33 -18.85 13.08
CA ASN A 641 -5.24 -19.88 13.58
C ASN A 641 -4.49 -21.12 14.05
N PHE A 642 -3.51 -21.59 13.26
CA PHE A 642 -2.70 -22.74 13.67
C PHE A 642 -1.93 -22.47 14.96
N ILE A 643 -1.26 -21.31 15.07
CA ILE A 643 -0.44 -20.99 16.24
C ILE A 643 -1.31 -20.75 17.47
N TRP A 644 -2.31 -19.88 17.34
CA TRP A 644 -3.13 -19.45 18.48
C TRP A 644 -4.06 -20.57 18.97
N ASP A 645 -4.86 -21.12 18.06
CA ASP A 645 -5.90 -22.10 18.40
C ASP A 645 -5.32 -23.50 18.53
N ASP A 646 -4.72 -24.03 17.45
CA ASP A 646 -4.34 -25.45 17.42
C ASP A 646 -3.13 -25.72 18.31
N PHE A 647 -2.07 -24.94 18.17
CA PHE A 647 -0.83 -25.20 18.89
C PHE A 647 -0.88 -24.69 20.34
N CYS A 648 -1.17 -23.40 20.56
CA CYS A 648 -1.13 -22.81 21.89
C CYS A 648 -2.32 -23.23 22.79
N ASP A 649 -3.55 -23.14 22.26
CA ASP A 649 -4.74 -23.37 23.09
C ASP A 649 -5.00 -24.86 23.33
N TRP A 650 -4.63 -25.71 22.38
CA TRP A 650 -4.91 -27.14 22.48
C TRP A 650 -3.68 -28.02 22.62
N TYR A 651 -2.78 -28.02 21.64
CA TYR A 651 -1.70 -29.02 21.65
C TYR A 651 -0.76 -28.89 22.84
N ILE A 652 -0.32 -27.66 23.15
CA ILE A 652 0.56 -27.43 24.31
C ILE A 652 -0.09 -27.92 25.60
N GLU A 653 -1.37 -27.67 25.81
CA GLU A 653 -2.09 -28.12 26.99
C GLU A 653 -2.22 -29.64 27.06
N MET A 654 -2.47 -30.31 25.91
CA MET A 654 -2.53 -31.74 25.80
C MET A 654 -1.17 -32.40 25.97
N ALA A 655 -0.10 -31.79 25.47
CA ALA A 655 1.26 -32.26 25.63
C ALA A 655 1.72 -32.29 27.10
N LYS A 656 1.11 -31.53 27.98
CA LYS A 656 1.40 -31.59 29.44
C LYS A 656 1.10 -32.92 30.05
N LEU A 657 0.13 -33.68 29.52
CA LEU A 657 -0.20 -35.04 30.02
C LEU A 657 1.00 -36.00 29.94
N PRO A 658 1.57 -36.27 28.73
CA PRO A 658 2.74 -37.14 28.62
C PRO A 658 4.01 -36.49 29.25
N LEU A 659 4.19 -35.19 29.12
CA LEU A 659 5.38 -34.49 29.67
C LEU A 659 5.48 -34.62 31.20
N TYR A 660 4.37 -34.61 31.91
CA TYR A 660 4.31 -34.77 33.38
C TYR A 660 3.96 -36.17 33.84
N GLY A 661 3.78 -37.08 32.91
CA GLY A 661 3.55 -38.51 33.18
C GLY A 661 4.82 -39.27 33.60
N GLU A 662 4.73 -40.59 33.69
CA GLU A 662 5.86 -41.47 34.07
C GLU A 662 6.46 -42.23 32.87
N ASP A 663 5.82 -42.17 31.69
CA ASP A 663 6.25 -42.89 30.48
C ASP A 663 7.35 -42.06 29.74
N GLU A 664 8.58 -42.49 29.89
CA GLU A 664 9.75 -41.85 29.27
C GLU A 664 9.75 -41.92 27.75
N ALA A 665 9.16 -42.94 27.13
CA ALA A 665 9.04 -43.05 25.67
C ALA A 665 8.03 -42.03 25.14
N ALA A 666 6.90 -41.85 25.80
CA ALA A 666 5.89 -40.86 25.48
C ALA A 666 6.45 -39.43 25.68
N LYS A 667 7.18 -39.18 26.75
CA LYS A 667 7.89 -37.87 26.95
C LYS A 667 8.82 -37.57 25.81
N LYS A 668 9.66 -38.52 25.39
CA LYS A 668 10.62 -38.30 24.31
C LYS A 668 9.92 -37.97 22.98
N THR A 669 8.86 -38.71 22.66
CA THR A 669 8.06 -38.48 21.45
C THR A 669 7.43 -37.09 21.48
N THR A 670 6.81 -36.70 22.61
CA THR A 670 6.18 -35.38 22.77
C THR A 670 7.18 -34.25 22.66
N ARG A 671 8.35 -34.38 23.28
CA ARG A 671 9.44 -33.39 23.16
C ARG A 671 9.90 -33.22 21.70
N SER A 672 10.10 -34.37 21.00
CA SER A 672 10.47 -34.34 19.58
C SER A 672 9.42 -33.64 18.70
N ILE A 673 8.14 -33.93 18.94
CA ILE A 673 7.05 -33.31 18.19
C ILE A 673 6.96 -31.80 18.49
N LEU A 674 7.05 -31.39 19.76
CA LEU A 674 7.06 -29.97 20.15
C LEU A 674 8.21 -29.21 19.47
N ALA A 675 9.41 -29.80 19.48
CA ALA A 675 10.58 -29.20 18.85
C ALA A 675 10.37 -29.07 17.32
N TYR A 676 9.92 -30.13 16.68
CA TYR A 676 9.66 -30.17 15.24
C TYR A 676 8.57 -29.18 14.82
N VAL A 677 7.43 -29.19 15.50
CA VAL A 677 6.30 -28.31 15.16
C VAL A 677 6.68 -26.85 15.38
N LEU A 678 7.39 -26.53 16.46
CA LEU A 678 7.82 -25.15 16.69
C LEU A 678 8.85 -24.67 15.67
N ASP A 679 9.83 -25.54 15.31
CA ASP A 679 10.81 -25.24 14.26
C ASP A 679 10.13 -24.93 12.92
N GLN A 680 9.24 -25.81 12.47
CA GLN A 680 8.52 -25.63 11.20
C GLN A 680 7.61 -24.41 11.22
N THR A 681 6.96 -24.14 12.35
CA THR A 681 6.11 -22.97 12.54
C THR A 681 6.93 -21.67 12.48
N MET A 682 8.08 -21.64 13.13
CA MET A 682 8.99 -20.47 13.05
C MET A 682 9.46 -20.22 11.62
N ARG A 683 9.76 -21.27 10.87
CA ARG A 683 10.15 -21.14 9.45
C ARG A 683 9.01 -20.55 8.59
N LEU A 684 7.77 -21.03 8.77
CA LEU A 684 6.60 -20.49 8.06
C LEU A 684 6.31 -19.02 8.43
N LEU A 685 6.51 -18.68 9.69
CA LEU A 685 6.25 -17.33 10.20
C LEU A 685 7.38 -16.34 9.92
N HIS A 686 8.60 -16.82 9.69
CA HIS A 686 9.80 -15.99 9.54
C HIS A 686 9.66 -14.87 8.50
N PRO A 687 9.09 -15.08 7.31
CA PRO A 687 8.92 -13.99 6.35
C PRO A 687 8.10 -12.82 6.90
N PHE A 688 7.11 -13.09 7.73
CA PHE A 688 6.25 -12.08 8.35
C PHE A 688 6.88 -11.41 9.57
N MET A 689 7.53 -12.21 10.42
CA MET A 689 8.08 -11.79 11.72
C MET A 689 9.54 -12.23 11.86
N PRO A 690 10.47 -11.61 11.11
CA PRO A 690 11.83 -12.11 11.01
C PRO A 690 12.63 -12.05 12.32
N PHE A 691 12.42 -11.04 13.15
CA PHE A 691 13.22 -10.85 14.37
C PHE A 691 12.89 -11.87 15.46
N VAL A 692 11.63 -11.97 15.83
CA VAL A 692 11.21 -12.88 16.92
C VAL A 692 11.41 -14.34 16.52
N THR A 693 11.18 -14.67 15.26
CA THR A 693 11.39 -16.04 14.76
C THR A 693 12.85 -16.45 14.75
N GLU A 694 13.76 -15.57 14.33
CA GLU A 694 15.21 -15.82 14.42
C GLU A 694 15.63 -16.02 15.89
N LYS A 695 15.17 -15.14 16.79
CA LYS A 695 15.51 -15.22 18.21
C LYS A 695 15.04 -16.53 18.85
N ILE A 696 13.83 -16.94 18.60
CA ILE A 696 13.28 -18.22 19.12
C ILE A 696 14.03 -19.39 18.49
N TRP A 697 14.23 -19.39 17.19
CA TRP A 697 14.86 -20.47 16.45
C TRP A 697 16.30 -20.73 16.88
N GLN A 698 17.06 -19.68 17.22
CA GLN A 698 18.43 -19.80 17.75
C GLN A 698 18.48 -20.53 19.10
N HIS A 699 17.37 -20.62 19.83
CA HIS A 699 17.29 -21.37 21.10
C HIS A 699 16.73 -22.79 20.92
N LEU A 700 16.14 -23.08 19.76
CA LEU A 700 15.65 -24.43 19.43
C LEU A 700 16.80 -25.33 18.96
N PRO A 701 16.68 -26.67 19.13
CA PRO A 701 17.52 -27.60 18.39
C PRO A 701 17.35 -27.39 16.88
N HIS A 702 18.39 -26.97 16.19
CA HIS A 702 18.37 -26.70 14.76
C HIS A 702 19.69 -27.01 14.07
N GLU A 703 19.64 -27.08 12.74
CA GLU A 703 20.81 -27.19 11.87
C GLU A 703 20.95 -25.91 11.04
N GLY A 704 22.16 -25.42 10.85
CA GLY A 704 22.45 -24.18 10.11
C GLY A 704 22.67 -22.96 11.02
N GLU A 705 23.06 -21.84 10.41
CA GLU A 705 23.45 -20.63 11.14
C GLU A 705 22.29 -19.68 11.39
N SER A 706 21.40 -19.52 10.42
CA SER A 706 20.26 -18.59 10.48
C SER A 706 19.00 -19.19 9.87
N ILE A 707 17.86 -18.91 10.49
CA ILE A 707 16.55 -19.27 9.93
C ILE A 707 16.31 -18.62 8.56
N THR A 708 16.96 -17.51 8.29
CA THR A 708 16.89 -16.77 7.01
C THR A 708 17.25 -17.66 5.81
N VAL A 709 18.18 -18.60 6.00
CA VAL A 709 18.65 -19.55 4.98
C VAL A 709 18.24 -21.00 5.25
N ALA A 710 17.40 -21.24 6.25
CA ALA A 710 16.85 -22.55 6.52
C ALA A 710 15.83 -22.94 5.43
N ALA A 711 15.64 -24.24 5.23
CA ALA A 711 14.71 -24.73 4.22
C ALA A 711 13.23 -24.39 4.56
N TRP A 712 12.47 -23.99 3.55
CA TRP A 712 11.03 -23.81 3.66
C TRP A 712 10.35 -25.14 4.00
N PRO A 713 9.40 -25.15 4.93
CA PRO A 713 8.66 -26.35 5.29
C PRO A 713 7.95 -26.98 4.10
N THR A 714 8.00 -28.31 4.05
CA THR A 714 7.30 -29.12 3.05
C THR A 714 6.34 -30.10 3.72
N VAL A 715 5.26 -30.42 3.03
CA VAL A 715 4.29 -31.41 3.51
C VAL A 715 4.97 -32.76 3.62
N ARG A 716 4.79 -33.43 4.75
CA ARG A 716 5.24 -34.79 5.01
C ARG A 716 4.05 -35.75 5.06
N GLU A 717 3.83 -36.50 3.99
CA GLU A 717 2.71 -37.44 3.88
C GLU A 717 2.74 -38.53 4.94
N ASP A 718 3.94 -38.92 5.38
CA ASP A 718 4.12 -39.94 6.44
C ASP A 718 3.64 -39.48 7.84
N LEU A 719 3.39 -38.18 8.00
CA LEU A 719 2.87 -37.55 9.23
C LEU A 719 1.38 -37.18 9.12
N GLN A 720 0.74 -37.43 7.98
CA GLN A 720 -0.67 -37.14 7.75
C GLN A 720 -1.57 -38.25 8.31
N ASP A 721 -2.52 -37.90 9.18
CA ASP A 721 -3.50 -38.83 9.78
C ASP A 721 -4.86 -38.13 9.91
N THR A 722 -5.69 -38.27 8.89
CA THR A 722 -7.02 -37.65 8.85
C THR A 722 -8.01 -38.27 9.83
N GLU A 723 -7.84 -39.54 10.17
CA GLU A 723 -8.69 -40.21 11.17
C GLU A 723 -8.42 -39.65 12.57
N ALA A 724 -7.16 -39.52 12.95
CA ALA A 724 -6.78 -38.90 14.21
C ALA A 724 -7.22 -37.41 14.29
N ALA A 725 -7.20 -36.68 13.19
CA ALA A 725 -7.74 -35.33 13.14
C ALA A 725 -9.24 -35.29 13.41
N ALA A 726 -10.02 -36.24 12.87
CA ALA A 726 -11.45 -36.35 13.13
C ALA A 726 -11.75 -36.73 14.60
N GLU A 727 -10.99 -37.68 15.16
CA GLU A 727 -11.08 -38.03 16.59
C GLU A 727 -10.82 -36.84 17.49
N MET A 728 -9.79 -36.02 17.13
CA MET A 728 -9.41 -34.85 17.89
C MET A 728 -10.45 -33.75 17.82
N HIS A 729 -11.08 -33.54 16.65
CA HIS A 729 -12.19 -32.61 16.52
C HIS A 729 -13.34 -32.95 17.45
N LEU A 730 -13.71 -34.22 17.53
CA LEU A 730 -14.74 -34.68 18.46
C LEU A 730 -14.39 -34.38 19.93
N LEU A 731 -13.15 -34.64 20.34
CA LEU A 731 -12.67 -34.35 21.69
C LEU A 731 -12.72 -32.84 21.99
N VAL A 732 -12.27 -32.00 21.05
CA VAL A 732 -12.31 -30.55 21.16
C VAL A 732 -13.75 -30.04 21.28
N ASP A 733 -14.68 -30.56 20.49
CA ASP A 733 -16.09 -30.18 20.53
C ASP A 733 -16.76 -30.57 21.85
N ILE A 734 -16.44 -31.76 22.38
CA ILE A 734 -16.89 -32.19 23.70
C ILE A 734 -16.38 -31.22 24.78
N ILE A 735 -15.07 -30.94 24.80
CA ILE A 735 -14.45 -30.06 25.79
C ILE A 735 -15.01 -28.65 25.71
N ARG A 736 -15.18 -28.12 24.50
CA ARG A 736 -15.81 -26.79 24.30
C ARG A 736 -17.25 -26.77 24.79
N SER A 737 -18.04 -27.80 24.47
CA SER A 737 -19.42 -27.87 24.90
C SER A 737 -19.56 -27.91 26.42
N VAL A 738 -18.71 -28.65 27.10
CA VAL A 738 -18.66 -28.69 28.57
C VAL A 738 -18.26 -27.33 29.15
N ARG A 739 -17.25 -26.66 28.57
CA ARG A 739 -16.84 -25.33 29.00
C ARG A 739 -17.97 -24.31 28.82
N ASN A 740 -18.68 -24.37 27.69
CA ASN A 740 -19.82 -23.50 27.41
C ASN A 740 -20.97 -23.72 28.41
N ILE A 741 -21.34 -24.95 28.67
CA ILE A 741 -22.35 -25.31 29.68
C ILE A 741 -21.94 -24.75 31.04
N ARG A 742 -20.69 -24.98 31.47
CA ARG A 742 -20.21 -24.45 32.75
C ARG A 742 -20.23 -22.91 32.83
N ALA A 743 -19.86 -22.25 31.74
CA ALA A 743 -19.92 -20.79 31.66
C ALA A 743 -21.34 -20.26 31.73
N GLU A 744 -22.28 -20.92 31.07
CA GLU A 744 -23.69 -20.54 31.05
C GLU A 744 -24.33 -20.55 32.44
N VAL A 745 -23.95 -21.53 33.28
CA VAL A 745 -24.45 -21.67 34.65
C VAL A 745 -23.45 -21.21 35.73
N ASN A 746 -22.40 -20.45 35.30
CA ASN A 746 -21.36 -19.90 36.19
C ASN A 746 -20.67 -20.94 37.09
N THR A 747 -20.48 -22.15 36.60
CA THR A 747 -19.78 -23.22 37.34
C THR A 747 -18.28 -23.16 37.06
N PRO A 748 -17.42 -22.93 38.05
CA PRO A 748 -15.97 -22.86 37.81
C PRO A 748 -15.41 -24.22 37.38
N MET A 749 -14.39 -24.19 36.51
CA MET A 749 -13.74 -25.42 36.03
C MET A 749 -13.09 -26.26 37.15
N SER A 750 -12.75 -25.64 38.27
CA SER A 750 -12.22 -26.34 39.44
C SER A 750 -13.24 -27.23 40.16
N LYS A 751 -14.55 -26.96 40.01
CA LYS A 751 -15.61 -27.79 40.59
C LYS A 751 -15.73 -29.07 39.81
N LYS A 752 -15.70 -30.21 40.50
CA LYS A 752 -15.95 -31.54 39.89
C LYS A 752 -17.44 -31.70 39.68
N VAL A 753 -17.86 -32.16 38.52
CA VAL A 753 -19.25 -32.44 38.15
C VAL A 753 -19.36 -33.80 37.47
N GLN A 754 -20.47 -34.53 37.69
CA GLN A 754 -20.71 -35.78 36.98
C GLN A 754 -20.91 -35.46 35.48
N MET A 755 -20.35 -36.31 34.62
CA MET A 755 -20.44 -36.16 33.17
C MET A 755 -20.78 -37.52 32.53
N GLN A 756 -21.79 -37.50 31.66
CA GLN A 756 -22.21 -38.68 30.91
C GLN A 756 -22.14 -38.36 29.41
N ILE A 757 -21.56 -39.26 28.63
CA ILE A 757 -21.44 -39.13 27.19
C ILE A 757 -22.12 -40.38 26.55
N LYS A 758 -23.13 -40.08 25.74
CA LYS A 758 -23.75 -41.09 24.89
C LYS A 758 -23.07 -41.09 23.53
N ALA A 759 -22.28 -42.10 23.25
CA ALA A 759 -21.64 -42.30 21.97
C ALA A 759 -22.64 -42.72 20.90
N LYS A 760 -22.48 -42.26 19.70
CA LYS A 760 -23.34 -42.56 18.55
C LYS A 760 -23.32 -44.05 18.18
N ASP A 761 -22.17 -44.68 18.26
CA ASP A 761 -21.90 -46.05 17.90
C ASP A 761 -20.68 -46.60 18.65
N GLU A 762 -20.39 -47.91 18.47
CA GLU A 762 -19.27 -48.60 19.12
C GLU A 762 -17.90 -48.06 18.69
N ALA A 763 -17.75 -47.54 17.47
CA ALA A 763 -16.50 -46.95 17.01
C ALA A 763 -16.18 -45.67 17.78
N VAL A 764 -17.17 -44.79 17.94
CA VAL A 764 -17.04 -43.57 18.73
C VAL A 764 -16.82 -43.89 20.21
N LEU A 765 -17.53 -44.90 20.76
CA LEU A 765 -17.31 -45.34 22.11
C LEU A 765 -15.86 -45.78 22.34
N ALA A 766 -15.29 -46.57 21.45
CA ALA A 766 -13.90 -47.00 21.53
C ALA A 766 -12.92 -45.82 21.47
N GLN A 767 -13.14 -44.85 20.58
CA GLN A 767 -12.34 -43.64 20.44
C GLN A 767 -12.37 -42.81 21.73
N LEU A 768 -13.56 -42.53 22.27
CA LEU A 768 -13.73 -41.73 23.48
C LEU A 768 -13.16 -42.40 24.71
N THR A 769 -13.31 -43.72 24.81
CA THR A 769 -12.76 -44.52 25.92
C THR A 769 -11.23 -44.50 25.89
N LYS A 770 -10.63 -44.69 24.70
CA LYS A 770 -9.18 -44.64 24.52
C LYS A 770 -8.60 -43.27 24.90
N ASN A 771 -9.33 -42.20 24.63
CA ASN A 771 -8.91 -40.83 24.82
C ASN A 771 -9.55 -40.16 26.05
N SER A 772 -10.13 -40.94 26.98
CA SER A 772 -10.84 -40.42 28.16
C SER A 772 -9.97 -39.51 29.05
N SER A 773 -8.67 -39.74 29.09
CA SER A 773 -7.71 -38.93 29.85
C SER A 773 -7.73 -37.46 29.47
N TYR A 774 -7.95 -37.10 28.21
CA TYR A 774 -8.13 -35.71 27.77
C TYR A 774 -9.44 -35.10 28.29
N ILE A 775 -10.53 -35.86 28.23
CA ILE A 775 -11.84 -35.45 28.77
C ILE A 775 -11.74 -35.23 30.28
N GLU A 776 -11.13 -36.19 30.99
CA GLU A 776 -10.90 -36.06 32.46
C GLU A 776 -10.06 -34.84 32.80
N ARG A 777 -9.00 -34.60 32.05
CA ARG A 777 -8.08 -33.45 32.29
C ARG A 777 -8.77 -32.11 32.06
N PHE A 778 -9.50 -31.96 30.96
CA PHE A 778 -10.04 -30.67 30.52
C PHE A 778 -11.45 -30.38 30.98
N CYS A 779 -12.25 -31.42 31.32
CA CYS A 779 -13.61 -31.23 31.78
C CYS A 779 -13.74 -31.37 33.30
N ASN A 780 -12.73 -31.94 33.96
CA ASN A 780 -12.67 -32.14 35.43
C ASN A 780 -13.94 -32.85 36.00
N PRO A 781 -14.34 -34.03 35.48
CA PRO A 781 -15.52 -34.73 35.98
C PRO A 781 -15.27 -35.34 37.38
N SER A 782 -16.34 -35.43 38.21
CA SER A 782 -16.31 -36.26 39.43
C SER A 782 -16.40 -37.72 39.08
N GLU A 783 -17.15 -38.04 38.04
CA GLU A 783 -17.33 -39.37 37.43
C GLU A 783 -17.60 -39.17 35.95
N LEU A 784 -16.96 -39.98 35.10
CA LEU A 784 -17.17 -39.98 33.65
C LEU A 784 -17.74 -41.32 33.20
N THR A 785 -18.91 -41.27 32.58
CA THR A 785 -19.56 -42.47 32.00
C THR A 785 -19.68 -42.27 30.49
N ILE A 786 -19.19 -43.25 29.70
CA ILE A 786 -19.28 -43.22 28.24
C ILE A 786 -19.92 -44.54 27.78
N GLN A 787 -21.09 -44.48 27.14
CA GLN A 787 -21.84 -45.64 26.68
C GLN A 787 -22.65 -45.29 25.42
N THR A 788 -23.12 -46.32 24.69
CA THR A 788 -23.94 -46.11 23.48
C THR A 788 -25.44 -46.10 23.80
N ASP A 789 -25.87 -46.64 24.89
CA ASP A 789 -27.27 -46.82 25.28
C ASP A 789 -27.71 -45.98 26.50
N LEU A 790 -26.99 -44.92 26.79
CA LEU A 790 -27.29 -43.96 27.86
C LEU A 790 -28.66 -43.30 27.67
N GLN A 791 -29.44 -43.22 28.75
CA GLN A 791 -30.64 -42.40 28.83
C GLN A 791 -30.31 -41.07 29.50
N ALA A 792 -30.84 -39.99 28.95
CA ALA A 792 -30.65 -38.67 29.51
C ALA A 792 -31.17 -38.58 30.94
N PRO A 793 -30.43 -38.05 31.91
CA PRO A 793 -30.93 -37.76 33.27
C PRO A 793 -32.13 -36.79 33.22
N GLU A 794 -33.08 -36.94 34.16
CA GLU A 794 -34.30 -36.10 34.18
C GLU A 794 -34.03 -34.60 34.28
N LYS A 795 -32.95 -34.21 34.95
CA LYS A 795 -32.51 -32.80 35.05
C LYS A 795 -31.01 -32.68 34.72
N ALA A 796 -30.71 -32.41 33.48
CA ALA A 796 -29.34 -32.24 33.04
C ALA A 796 -29.22 -31.13 31.98
N MET A 797 -28.11 -30.42 31.98
CA MET A 797 -27.68 -29.62 30.83
C MET A 797 -27.17 -30.57 29.76
N THR A 798 -27.60 -30.33 28.53
CA THR A 798 -27.30 -31.19 27.39
C THR A 798 -26.58 -30.44 26.29
N ALA A 799 -25.66 -31.10 25.59
CA ALA A 799 -25.09 -30.65 24.34
C ALA A 799 -25.01 -31.80 23.35
N ILE A 800 -25.20 -31.47 22.09
CA ILE A 800 -25.07 -32.44 20.98
C ILE A 800 -23.88 -32.04 20.15
N VAL A 801 -22.96 -32.95 19.94
CA VAL A 801 -21.80 -32.82 19.05
C VAL A 801 -21.89 -33.85 17.94
N SER A 802 -21.06 -33.70 16.91
CA SER A 802 -21.03 -34.66 15.81
C SER A 802 -20.47 -35.99 16.26
N GLY A 803 -21.30 -36.91 16.70
CA GLY A 803 -20.92 -38.25 17.16
C GLY A 803 -21.23 -38.56 18.63
N ALA A 804 -21.69 -37.63 19.42
CA ALA A 804 -22.01 -37.83 20.82
C ALA A 804 -23.06 -36.85 21.38
N GLU A 805 -23.77 -37.27 22.43
CA GLU A 805 -24.61 -36.43 23.26
C GLU A 805 -24.02 -36.36 24.67
N LEU A 806 -23.97 -35.15 25.22
CA LEU A 806 -23.39 -34.85 26.53
C LEU A 806 -24.49 -34.55 27.54
N PHE A 807 -24.37 -35.08 28.74
CA PHE A 807 -25.27 -34.81 29.84
C PHE A 807 -24.49 -34.48 31.11
N LEU A 808 -24.77 -33.29 31.66
CA LEU A 808 -24.24 -32.86 32.94
C LEU A 808 -25.39 -32.59 33.89
N PRO A 809 -25.55 -33.44 34.98
CA PRO A 809 -26.64 -33.27 35.93
C PRO A 809 -26.66 -31.87 36.55
N LEU A 810 -27.83 -31.26 36.58
CA LEU A 810 -28.01 -29.88 37.02
C LEU A 810 -27.64 -29.70 38.51
N ALA A 811 -27.94 -30.71 39.33
CA ALA A 811 -27.66 -30.73 40.76
C ALA A 811 -26.14 -30.61 41.09
N ASP A 812 -25.28 -31.12 40.18
CA ASP A 812 -23.85 -31.02 40.34
C ASP A 812 -23.26 -29.70 39.81
N LEU A 813 -23.93 -29.14 38.79
CA LEU A 813 -23.48 -27.90 38.16
C LEU A 813 -23.76 -26.66 39.05
N ILE A 814 -24.96 -26.63 39.65
CA ILE A 814 -25.41 -25.49 40.44
C ILE A 814 -25.83 -25.97 41.82
N ASN A 815 -25.53 -25.18 42.84
CA ASN A 815 -26.27 -25.23 44.08
C ASN A 815 -27.59 -24.53 43.81
N LEU A 816 -28.67 -25.26 43.62
CA LEU A 816 -29.99 -24.74 43.26
C LEU A 816 -30.45 -23.61 44.17
N ASP A 817 -30.14 -23.69 45.47
CA ASP A 817 -30.54 -22.68 46.45
C ASP A 817 -29.69 -21.41 46.33
N GLU A 818 -28.38 -21.57 46.08
CA GLU A 818 -27.46 -20.42 45.87
C GLU A 818 -27.73 -19.74 44.54
N GLU A 819 -28.02 -20.51 43.49
CA GLU A 819 -28.34 -19.98 42.17
C GLU A 819 -29.68 -19.28 42.16
N ARG A 820 -30.68 -19.86 42.85
CA ARG A 820 -31.96 -19.19 43.07
C ARG A 820 -31.78 -17.85 43.78
N ALA A 821 -31.04 -17.85 44.88
CA ALA A 821 -30.78 -16.63 45.64
C ALA A 821 -29.99 -15.58 44.83
N ARG A 822 -29.06 -16.02 43.97
CA ARG A 822 -28.33 -15.17 43.05
C ARG A 822 -29.23 -14.56 42.00
N LEU A 823 -30.08 -15.36 41.35
CA LEU A 823 -31.05 -14.90 40.33
C LEU A 823 -32.11 -13.98 40.92
N GLU A 824 -32.61 -14.26 42.12
CA GLU A 824 -33.52 -13.39 42.83
C GLU A 824 -32.90 -12.02 43.14
N LYS A 825 -31.67 -12.01 43.56
CA LYS A 825 -30.93 -10.76 43.79
C LYS A 825 -30.65 -9.99 42.50
N GLU A 826 -30.38 -10.70 41.43
CA GLU A 826 -30.18 -10.12 40.09
C GLU A 826 -31.51 -9.57 39.53
N LEU A 827 -32.60 -10.27 39.73
CA LEU A 827 -33.96 -9.80 39.41
C LEU A 827 -34.30 -8.52 40.15
N GLU A 828 -34.07 -8.49 41.46
CA GLU A 828 -34.27 -7.29 42.30
C GLU A 828 -33.45 -6.09 41.78
N LYS A 829 -32.23 -6.34 41.34
CA LYS A 829 -31.36 -5.31 40.75
C LYS A 829 -31.98 -4.77 39.45
N PHE A 830 -32.41 -5.63 38.52
CA PHE A 830 -33.03 -5.21 37.29
C PHE A 830 -34.39 -4.54 37.50
N ASP A 831 -35.21 -5.01 38.46
CA ASP A 831 -36.46 -4.34 38.84
C ASP A 831 -36.19 -2.90 39.32
N LYS A 832 -35.18 -2.67 40.15
CA LYS A 832 -34.77 -1.33 40.59
C LYS A 832 -34.27 -0.45 39.43
N GLU A 833 -33.51 -1.01 38.51
CA GLU A 833 -32.99 -0.25 37.34
C GLU A 833 -34.15 0.11 36.38
N VAL A 834 -35.06 -0.83 36.09
CA VAL A 834 -36.27 -0.58 35.30
C VAL A 834 -37.10 0.53 35.93
N GLU A 835 -37.40 0.44 37.23
CA GLU A 835 -38.16 1.44 37.97
C GLU A 835 -37.46 2.84 37.91
N ARG A 836 -36.15 2.86 38.09
CA ARG A 836 -35.36 4.09 38.01
C ARG A 836 -35.46 4.77 36.66
N VAL A 837 -35.30 4.00 35.57
CA VAL A 837 -35.35 4.51 34.20
C VAL A 837 -36.79 4.93 33.84
N GLN A 838 -37.79 4.16 34.23
CA GLN A 838 -39.18 4.48 34.00
C GLN A 838 -39.62 5.75 34.75
N LYS A 839 -39.18 5.91 36.00
CA LYS A 839 -39.43 7.11 36.80
C LYS A 839 -38.76 8.35 36.17
N LYS A 840 -37.59 8.19 35.57
CA LYS A 840 -36.91 9.24 34.83
C LYS A 840 -37.65 9.62 33.55
N LEU A 841 -38.11 8.62 32.78
CA LEU A 841 -38.87 8.83 31.54
C LEU A 841 -40.29 9.34 31.76
N SER A 842 -40.90 9.05 32.90
CA SER A 842 -42.21 9.60 33.28
C SER A 842 -42.15 11.03 33.82
N ASN A 843 -41.00 11.54 34.15
CA ASN A 843 -40.81 12.91 34.62
C ASN A 843 -40.95 13.89 33.46
N GLN A 844 -42.12 14.56 33.38
CA GLN A 844 -42.43 15.52 32.34
C GLN A 844 -41.43 16.67 32.26
N GLY A 845 -40.83 17.09 33.39
CA GLY A 845 -39.82 18.13 33.44
C GLY A 845 -38.47 17.70 32.82
N PHE A 846 -38.13 16.43 32.91
CA PHE A 846 -36.96 15.84 32.26
C PHE A 846 -37.19 15.68 30.76
N VAL A 847 -38.33 15.09 30.37
CA VAL A 847 -38.64 14.81 28.95
C VAL A 847 -38.81 16.12 28.15
N ALA A 848 -39.29 17.18 28.75
CA ALA A 848 -39.46 18.47 28.09
C ALA A 848 -38.15 19.27 27.91
N LYS A 849 -37.09 18.96 28.71
CA LYS A 849 -35.85 19.73 28.74
C LYS A 849 -34.62 18.99 28.21
N ALA A 850 -34.64 17.66 28.18
CA ALA A 850 -33.52 16.87 27.75
C ALA A 850 -33.42 16.79 26.22
N PRO A 851 -32.23 16.77 25.63
CA PRO A 851 -32.01 16.52 24.19
C PRO A 851 -32.61 15.20 23.76
N ALA A 852 -33.19 15.14 22.55
CA ALA A 852 -33.83 13.95 22.00
C ALA A 852 -32.93 12.69 22.07
N ALA A 853 -31.64 12.81 21.78
CA ALA A 853 -30.65 11.73 21.86
C ALA A 853 -30.50 11.16 23.29
N VAL A 854 -30.67 11.98 24.32
CA VAL A 854 -30.59 11.55 25.74
C VAL A 854 -31.85 10.78 26.12
N ILE A 855 -33.02 11.21 25.64
CA ILE A 855 -34.31 10.51 25.85
C ILE A 855 -34.29 9.15 25.16
N GLU A 856 -33.77 9.10 23.92
CA GLU A 856 -33.65 7.86 23.13
C GLU A 856 -32.65 6.88 23.77
N GLY A 857 -31.55 7.39 24.31
CA GLY A 857 -30.58 6.61 25.09
C GLY A 857 -31.18 6.01 26.37
N GLU A 858 -32.05 6.75 27.08
CA GLU A 858 -32.72 6.23 28.26
C GLU A 858 -33.82 5.19 27.91
N ARG A 859 -34.50 5.33 26.78
CA ARG A 859 -35.45 4.33 26.26
C ARG A 859 -34.74 3.04 25.85
N ALA A 860 -33.56 3.14 25.22
CA ALA A 860 -32.75 1.99 24.88
C ALA A 860 -32.27 1.24 26.13
N LYS A 861 -31.90 1.94 27.20
CA LYS A 861 -31.59 1.34 28.50
C LYS A 861 -32.81 0.66 29.14
N GLU A 862 -33.98 1.27 29.05
CA GLU A 862 -35.22 0.66 29.56
C GLU A 862 -35.47 -0.68 28.86
N GLN A 863 -35.38 -0.71 27.53
CA GLN A 863 -35.58 -1.92 26.74
C GLN A 863 -34.56 -3.01 27.12
N ASP A 864 -33.28 -2.68 27.20
CA ASP A 864 -32.19 -3.59 27.59
C ASP A 864 -32.44 -4.18 28.99
N TYR A 865 -32.82 -3.35 29.97
CA TYR A 865 -33.12 -3.84 31.32
C TYR A 865 -34.40 -4.68 31.40
N LEU A 866 -35.43 -4.38 30.60
CA LEU A 866 -36.61 -5.20 30.49
C LEU A 866 -36.32 -6.59 29.91
N GLU A 867 -35.49 -6.64 28.86
CA GLU A 867 -35.04 -7.91 28.25
C GLU A 867 -34.23 -8.77 29.22
N LYS A 868 -33.29 -8.15 29.91
CA LYS A 868 -32.46 -8.81 30.93
C LYS A 868 -33.30 -9.31 32.10
N ARG A 869 -34.25 -8.48 32.56
CA ARG A 869 -35.19 -8.89 33.63
C ARG A 869 -36.03 -10.10 33.22
N GLU A 870 -36.56 -10.12 32.01
CA GLU A 870 -37.37 -11.23 31.52
C GLU A 870 -36.53 -12.50 31.35
N ALA A 871 -35.31 -12.38 30.91
CA ALA A 871 -34.37 -13.50 30.79
C ALA A 871 -34.08 -14.14 32.18
N VAL A 872 -33.88 -13.31 33.22
CA VAL A 872 -33.70 -13.79 34.60
C VAL A 872 -34.96 -14.46 35.16
N ARG A 873 -36.15 -13.88 34.88
CA ARG A 873 -37.45 -14.51 35.29
C ARG A 873 -37.65 -15.88 34.63
N GLN A 874 -37.32 -16.00 33.34
CA GLN A 874 -37.42 -17.26 32.63
C GLN A 874 -36.46 -18.32 33.25
N ARG A 875 -35.24 -17.90 33.59
CA ARG A 875 -34.27 -18.80 34.26
C ARG A 875 -34.72 -19.22 35.63
N LEU A 876 -35.33 -18.36 36.43
CA LEU A 876 -35.95 -18.74 37.71
C LEU A 876 -37.09 -19.74 37.53
N ALA A 877 -37.96 -19.52 36.56
CA ALA A 877 -39.07 -20.42 36.24
C ALA A 877 -38.56 -21.79 35.75
N ASP A 878 -37.42 -21.85 35.02
CA ASP A 878 -36.82 -23.09 34.55
C ASP A 878 -36.12 -23.84 35.69
N LEU A 879 -35.63 -23.17 36.73
CA LEU A 879 -35.11 -23.79 37.94
C LEU A 879 -36.20 -24.41 38.82
N GLU A 880 -37.43 -23.94 38.72
CA GLU A 880 -38.59 -24.42 39.49
C GLU A 880 -39.26 -25.65 38.81
N LYS A 881 -39.01 -25.86 37.52
CA LYS A 881 -39.45 -27.06 36.81
C LYS A 881 -38.51 -28.26 37.06
#